data_94bad1418fde044cbee8a773e0066fab
#
_entry.id   94bad1418fde044cbee8a773e0066fab
#
_cell.length_a   1.000
_cell.length_b   1.000
_cell.length_c   1.000
_cell.angle_alpha   90.00
_cell.angle_beta   90.00
_cell.angle_gamma   90.00
#
_symmetry.space_group_name_H-M   'P 1'
#
loop_
_entity.id
_entity.type
_entity.pdbx_description
1 polymer ?
#
loop_
_entity_poly.entity_id
_entity_poly.type
_entity_poly.pdbx_seq_one_letter_code
_entity_poly.pdbx_strand_id
1 'polypeptide(L)'
;MASPAVLPYGTWPSPITAQDIASGATALEFPNFAQTAAGEQIWWIESRPQAHGRHALVAQATDGTVRDVLGPEWSPRSRIIEYGSRPWTFVRGHGAVFTFWDDQRLYLCPEGGSPRPLTAAPTDSVNHMYGEPVTAPDGRSVWAVRETHLGNDIERAIVAVPLDGSAADDESAVTVLAEGHRFYGFPSASPDGLHLSYIRWEHPQMPWDGTELVVADLVEGGTANHRVLAGSATESVMQPEWADNANVYAISDRTGWWNIYRFGIDDASVQALAPREEEFSTPLWLLGFTTYGVLADGRLAVIHGVGEQRLGLLDPVTGDLFDIDTDLQFSEEVKVSGSRVVSQAGNATNAWAVTVVDVAAHTIDAVRSSSEAPVDPAYLPLATPLTVQGPSGPIHAWVFMPRNPDATAPIGERPPFVAFVHGGPTSLVLPVRSKDKAYFTSRGIGVIDVNYGGSSGYGREYRERLREQWGIVDVADTVAAVTGLVERGDADGTRLAIRGGSAGGWTTLAALVFADTFAAGAAYYPVTDLLPFADDTHDFESRYLDGLVGPLPETRDRYIDRSPLTHLDQLNVPVLLLQGDDDKVVPPSQPAAVAAELARKGVPHKYLLFEGEQHGFRKEENIATALESELAFYGQVFGFAPQGVSPITLD
;
A
#
# COMPACT_ATOMS: atom_id res chain seq x y z
N MET A 1 11.54 23.76 -33.03
CA MET A 1 11.89 23.71 -31.60
C MET A 1 13.31 24.19 -31.44
N ALA A 2 13.64 24.99 -30.42
CA ALA A 2 15.02 25.35 -30.11
C ALA A 2 15.81 24.10 -29.75
N SER A 3 17.12 24.06 -30.02
CA SER A 3 17.97 22.96 -29.59
C SER A 3 18.05 22.94 -28.06
N PRO A 4 18.05 21.76 -27.40
CA PRO A 4 18.18 21.67 -25.95
C PRO A 4 19.45 22.38 -25.46
N ALA A 5 19.38 23.04 -24.32
CA ALA A 5 20.54 23.62 -23.66
C ALA A 5 21.47 22.53 -23.13
N VAL A 6 22.78 22.68 -23.36
CA VAL A 6 23.77 21.75 -22.80
C VAL A 6 24.11 22.20 -21.38
N LEU A 7 23.62 21.48 -20.38
CA LEU A 7 23.75 21.79 -18.96
C LEU A 7 24.18 20.56 -18.17
N PRO A 8 25.05 20.67 -17.15
CA PRO A 8 25.41 19.57 -16.29
C PRO A 8 24.16 18.92 -15.63
N TYR A 9 24.23 17.61 -15.41
CA TYR A 9 23.21 16.91 -14.66
C TYR A 9 22.96 17.54 -13.28
N GLY A 10 21.71 17.55 -12.80
CA GLY A 10 21.29 18.16 -11.54
C GLY A 10 20.98 19.67 -11.64
N THR A 11 21.36 20.33 -12.76
CA THR A 11 21.15 21.78 -12.95
C THR A 11 20.04 22.10 -13.98
N TRP A 12 19.39 21.09 -14.54
CA TRP A 12 18.38 21.27 -15.58
C TRP A 12 17.16 22.03 -15.04
N PRO A 13 16.64 23.04 -15.76
CA PRO A 13 15.39 23.69 -15.40
C PRO A 13 14.23 22.70 -15.58
N SER A 14 13.29 22.71 -14.65
CA SER A 14 12.11 21.85 -14.72
C SER A 14 10.85 22.66 -14.40
N PRO A 15 9.76 22.48 -15.17
CA PRO A 15 8.47 23.04 -14.85
C PRO A 15 7.74 22.28 -13.72
N ILE A 16 8.24 21.10 -13.32
CA ILE A 16 7.61 20.29 -12.27
C ILE A 16 8.10 20.80 -10.92
N THR A 17 7.23 21.45 -10.16
CA THR A 17 7.54 21.99 -8.82
C THR A 17 7.18 20.97 -7.71
N ALA A 18 7.76 21.11 -6.54
CA ALA A 18 7.37 20.34 -5.37
C ALA A 18 5.91 20.60 -4.97
N GLN A 19 5.45 21.85 -5.18
CA GLN A 19 4.06 22.23 -4.96
C GLN A 19 3.09 21.50 -5.92
N ASP A 20 3.43 21.33 -7.20
CA ASP A 20 2.63 20.56 -8.17
C ASP A 20 2.51 19.08 -7.77
N ILE A 21 3.56 18.55 -7.13
CA ILE A 21 3.55 17.18 -6.62
C ILE A 21 2.65 17.11 -5.40
N ALA A 22 2.86 17.99 -4.43
CA ALA A 22 2.12 18.02 -3.18
C ALA A 22 0.62 18.26 -3.38
N SER A 23 0.25 19.26 -4.18
CA SER A 23 -1.15 19.58 -4.52
C SER A 23 -1.85 18.47 -5.30
N GLY A 24 -1.10 17.71 -6.09
CA GLY A 24 -1.59 16.57 -6.85
C GLY A 24 -1.36 15.22 -6.19
N ALA A 25 -1.02 15.16 -4.91
CA ALA A 25 -0.87 13.92 -4.15
C ALA A 25 -2.21 13.39 -3.61
N THR A 26 -3.29 13.55 -4.38
CA THR A 26 -4.59 12.96 -4.04
C THR A 26 -4.50 11.44 -4.18
N ALA A 27 -4.56 10.72 -3.07
CA ALA A 27 -4.75 9.28 -3.13
C ALA A 27 -6.22 8.98 -3.45
N LEU A 28 -6.43 8.03 -4.34
CA LEU A 28 -7.74 7.49 -4.70
C LEU A 28 -7.79 6.06 -4.14
N GLU A 29 -8.82 5.73 -3.36
CA GLU A 29 -8.85 4.45 -2.66
C GLU A 29 -10.25 3.85 -2.67
N PHE A 30 -10.34 2.53 -2.67
CA PHE A 30 -11.56 1.75 -2.50
C PHE A 30 -12.70 2.13 -3.45
N PRO A 31 -12.45 2.21 -4.79
CA PRO A 31 -13.50 2.44 -5.76
C PRO A 31 -14.50 1.27 -5.75
N ASN A 32 -15.79 1.56 -5.85
CA ASN A 32 -16.84 0.55 -5.90
C ASN A 32 -18.10 1.11 -6.57
N PHE A 33 -18.96 0.20 -7.00
CA PHE A 33 -20.30 0.53 -7.51
C PHE A 33 -21.29 0.69 -6.34
N ALA A 34 -22.12 1.73 -6.42
CA ALA A 34 -23.19 2.01 -5.46
C ALA A 34 -24.55 2.03 -6.18
N GLN A 35 -25.46 1.13 -5.80
CA GLN A 35 -26.82 1.02 -6.37
C GLN A 35 -27.76 1.98 -5.67
N THR A 36 -27.69 3.27 -6.03
CA THR A 36 -28.50 4.35 -5.43
C THR A 36 -29.90 4.41 -6.00
N ALA A 37 -30.78 5.19 -5.37
CA ALA A 37 -32.13 5.46 -5.91
C ALA A 37 -32.10 6.17 -7.27
N ALA A 38 -31.04 6.93 -7.57
CA ALA A 38 -30.83 7.61 -8.86
C ALA A 38 -30.17 6.72 -9.93
N GLY A 39 -29.91 5.46 -9.63
CA GLY A 39 -29.19 4.52 -10.49
C GLY A 39 -27.81 4.14 -9.94
N GLU A 40 -27.10 3.33 -10.71
CA GLU A 40 -25.75 2.91 -10.33
C GLU A 40 -24.75 4.05 -10.49
N GLN A 41 -23.97 4.30 -9.46
CA GLN A 41 -22.93 5.32 -9.38
C GLN A 41 -21.59 4.66 -9.07
N ILE A 42 -20.49 5.38 -9.31
CA ILE A 42 -19.13 4.95 -8.92
C ILE A 42 -18.72 5.82 -7.74
N TRP A 43 -18.35 5.17 -6.64
CA TRP A 43 -17.94 5.84 -5.40
C TRP A 43 -16.52 5.43 -5.03
N TRP A 44 -15.74 6.35 -4.42
CA TRP A 44 -14.37 6.11 -3.97
C TRP A 44 -13.99 7.04 -2.81
N ILE A 45 -12.87 6.79 -2.17
CA ILE A 45 -12.26 7.68 -1.19
C ILE A 45 -11.22 8.56 -1.88
N GLU A 46 -11.19 9.85 -1.58
CA GLU A 46 -10.11 10.78 -1.91
C GLU A 46 -9.39 11.25 -0.64
N SER A 47 -8.09 11.02 -0.52
CA SER A 47 -7.24 11.74 0.44
C SER A 47 -6.87 13.09 -0.15
N ARG A 48 -7.15 14.19 0.56
CA ARG A 48 -7.02 15.58 0.05
C ARG A 48 -5.95 16.35 0.81
N PRO A 49 -4.73 16.49 0.27
CA PRO A 49 -3.64 17.23 0.91
C PRO A 49 -4.00 18.67 1.25
N GLN A 50 -4.74 19.36 0.37
CA GLN A 50 -5.21 20.75 0.56
C GLN A 50 -6.21 20.88 1.72
N ALA A 51 -6.83 19.79 2.16
CA ALA A 51 -7.74 19.73 3.30
C ALA A 51 -7.08 19.02 4.50
N HIS A 52 -5.78 19.26 4.72
CA HIS A 52 -4.98 18.66 5.80
C HIS A 52 -5.00 17.13 5.82
N GLY A 53 -5.03 16.50 4.63
CA GLY A 53 -5.07 15.04 4.49
C GLY A 53 -6.42 14.39 4.82
N ARG A 54 -7.52 15.16 4.85
CA ARG A 54 -8.87 14.62 5.06
C ARG A 54 -9.24 13.62 3.97
N HIS A 55 -9.83 12.51 4.35
CA HIS A 55 -10.45 11.56 3.43
C HIS A 55 -11.90 11.98 3.14
N ALA A 56 -12.26 12.03 1.86
CA ALA A 56 -13.63 12.33 1.42
C ALA A 56 -14.22 11.13 0.70
N LEU A 57 -15.47 10.77 0.99
CA LEU A 57 -16.25 9.84 0.18
C LEU A 57 -16.85 10.61 -0.99
N VAL A 58 -16.48 10.22 -2.21
CA VAL A 58 -16.81 10.90 -3.46
C VAL A 58 -17.65 9.99 -4.34
N ALA A 59 -18.59 10.55 -5.07
CA ALA A 59 -19.46 9.85 -6.01
C ALA A 59 -19.41 10.50 -7.39
N GLN A 60 -19.33 9.70 -8.46
CA GLN A 60 -19.71 10.10 -9.80
C GLN A 60 -21.13 9.61 -10.08
N ALA A 61 -22.02 10.55 -10.34
CA ALA A 61 -23.40 10.28 -10.75
C ALA A 61 -23.47 9.76 -12.20
N THR A 62 -24.62 9.24 -12.59
CA THR A 62 -24.89 8.71 -13.94
C THR A 62 -24.75 9.74 -15.06
N ASP A 63 -24.85 11.02 -14.74
CA ASP A 63 -24.62 12.14 -15.68
C ASP A 63 -23.15 12.60 -15.76
N GLY A 64 -22.23 11.90 -15.04
CA GLY A 64 -20.82 12.22 -14.96
C GLY A 64 -20.45 13.27 -13.90
N THR A 65 -21.42 13.86 -13.21
CA THR A 65 -21.16 14.84 -12.13
C THR A 65 -20.44 14.18 -10.93
N VAL A 66 -19.33 14.76 -10.52
CA VAL A 66 -18.57 14.32 -9.35
C VAL A 66 -18.90 15.22 -8.15
N ARG A 67 -19.19 14.61 -6.99
CA ARG A 67 -19.55 15.31 -5.77
C ARG A 67 -19.11 14.57 -4.53
N ASP A 68 -18.92 15.30 -3.43
CA ASP A 68 -18.77 14.71 -2.10
C ASP A 68 -20.11 14.10 -1.65
N VAL A 69 -20.05 12.91 -1.07
CA VAL A 69 -21.21 12.23 -0.47
C VAL A 69 -21.46 12.73 0.94
N LEU A 70 -20.40 13.06 1.67
CA LEU A 70 -20.41 13.52 3.05
C LEU A 70 -19.92 14.96 3.14
N GLY A 71 -20.38 15.67 4.18
CA GLY A 71 -19.89 17.02 4.50
C GLY A 71 -18.41 17.06 4.88
N PRO A 72 -17.80 18.27 4.87
CA PRO A 72 -16.37 18.42 5.14
C PRO A 72 -15.94 18.06 6.57
N GLU A 73 -16.87 17.98 7.49
CA GLU A 73 -16.67 17.53 8.89
C GLU A 73 -16.44 16.01 9.00
N TRP A 74 -16.74 15.25 7.97
CA TRP A 74 -16.62 13.79 7.96
C TRP A 74 -15.36 13.34 7.21
N SER A 75 -14.61 12.43 7.83
CA SER A 75 -13.45 11.78 7.23
C SER A 75 -13.62 10.25 7.33
N PRO A 76 -14.17 9.60 6.29
CA PRO A 76 -14.33 8.14 6.29
C PRO A 76 -12.96 7.48 6.18
N ARG A 77 -12.47 6.92 7.29
CA ARG A 77 -11.20 6.23 7.41
C ARG A 77 -11.21 5.31 8.62
N SER A 78 -10.72 4.09 8.47
CA SER A 78 -10.56 3.13 9.56
C SER A 78 -9.11 3.12 10.05
N ARG A 79 -8.93 2.87 11.35
CA ARG A 79 -7.62 2.63 11.98
C ARG A 79 -7.45 1.18 12.42
N ILE A 80 -8.36 0.28 12.04
CA ILE A 80 -8.23 -1.14 12.38
C ILE A 80 -6.85 -1.66 11.94
N ILE A 81 -6.21 -2.49 12.73
CA ILE A 81 -4.83 -2.97 12.50
C ILE A 81 -3.79 -1.85 12.27
N GLU A 82 -4.05 -0.61 12.67
CA GLU A 82 -3.30 0.64 12.46
C GLU A 82 -3.21 1.10 11.00
N TYR A 83 -2.99 0.21 10.03
CA TYR A 83 -2.98 0.55 8.60
C TYR A 83 -4.36 0.88 8.05
N GLY A 84 -5.40 0.30 8.63
CA GLY A 84 -6.78 0.53 8.25
C GLY A 84 -7.37 -0.54 7.34
N SER A 85 -8.51 -0.19 6.77
CA SER A 85 -9.28 -1.06 5.87
C SER A 85 -10.12 -0.24 4.91
N ARG A 86 -10.80 -0.90 3.97
CA ARG A 86 -11.92 -0.27 3.27
C ARG A 86 -12.90 0.31 4.30
N PRO A 87 -13.09 1.65 4.32
CA PRO A 87 -13.84 2.29 5.41
C PRO A 87 -15.33 2.43 5.12
N TRP A 88 -15.84 1.99 3.98
CA TRP A 88 -17.23 2.23 3.58
C TRP A 88 -17.83 1.09 2.77
N THR A 89 -19.17 1.04 2.79
CA THR A 89 -19.99 0.24 1.88
C THR A 89 -21.29 0.98 1.59
N PHE A 90 -21.95 0.67 0.46
CA PHE A 90 -23.28 1.17 0.16
C PHE A 90 -24.33 0.07 0.40
N VAL A 91 -25.31 0.36 1.25
CA VAL A 91 -26.41 -0.56 1.55
C VAL A 91 -27.67 -0.08 0.81
N ARG A 92 -28.06 -0.87 -0.18
CA ARG A 92 -29.21 -0.55 -1.04
C ARG A 92 -30.48 -0.27 -0.22
N GLY A 93 -31.12 0.87 -0.47
CA GLY A 93 -32.32 1.32 0.24
C GLY A 93 -32.06 1.97 1.60
N HIS A 94 -30.81 2.00 2.06
CA HIS A 94 -30.40 2.66 3.32
C HIS A 94 -29.46 3.82 3.09
N GLY A 95 -28.36 3.64 2.32
CA GLY A 95 -27.35 4.65 2.08
C GLY A 95 -25.92 4.17 2.35
N ALA A 96 -25.01 5.11 2.59
CA ALA A 96 -23.62 4.82 2.91
C ALA A 96 -23.43 4.41 4.36
N VAL A 97 -22.80 3.28 4.63
CA VAL A 97 -22.23 2.96 5.95
C VAL A 97 -20.74 3.20 5.88
N PHE A 98 -20.19 3.91 6.88
CA PHE A 98 -18.76 4.23 6.89
C PHE A 98 -18.20 4.31 8.31
N THR A 99 -16.90 4.08 8.44
CA THR A 99 -16.12 4.30 9.67
C THR A 99 -15.67 5.75 9.71
N PHE A 100 -15.95 6.46 10.81
CA PHE A 100 -15.52 7.84 11.00
C PHE A 100 -14.16 7.89 11.71
N TRP A 101 -13.24 8.72 11.19
CA TRP A 101 -11.86 8.79 11.67
C TRP A 101 -11.74 9.15 13.15
N ASP A 102 -12.53 10.15 13.62
CA ASP A 102 -12.30 10.75 14.94
C ASP A 102 -12.66 9.81 16.09
N ASP A 103 -13.68 8.96 15.91
CA ASP A 103 -14.17 8.06 16.97
C ASP A 103 -14.21 6.58 16.58
N GLN A 104 -13.81 6.26 15.35
CA GLN A 104 -13.74 4.90 14.79
C GLN A 104 -15.05 4.11 14.79
N ARG A 105 -16.18 4.78 14.99
CA ARG A 105 -17.54 4.20 14.98
C ARG A 105 -18.02 3.99 13.54
N LEU A 106 -18.95 3.07 13.37
CA LEU A 106 -19.76 2.99 12.16
C LEU A 106 -20.90 3.99 12.19
N TYR A 107 -21.10 4.67 11.06
CA TYR A 107 -22.19 5.62 10.81
C TYR A 107 -22.97 5.21 9.57
N LEU A 108 -24.28 5.47 9.56
CA LEU A 108 -25.12 5.40 8.37
C LEU A 108 -25.48 6.82 7.93
N CYS A 109 -25.15 7.15 6.69
CA CYS A 109 -25.63 8.34 5.99
C CYS A 109 -26.72 7.92 4.99
N PRO A 110 -28.00 8.16 5.27
CA PRO A 110 -29.06 7.92 4.30
C PRO A 110 -28.88 8.77 3.04
N GLU A 111 -29.38 8.28 1.91
CA GLU A 111 -29.32 9.08 0.67
C GLU A 111 -30.01 10.43 0.87
N GLY A 112 -29.26 11.53 0.69
CA GLY A 112 -29.74 12.90 0.90
C GLY A 112 -29.99 13.29 2.37
N GLY A 113 -29.63 12.44 3.32
CA GLY A 113 -29.73 12.68 4.77
C GLY A 113 -28.40 13.06 5.42
N SER A 114 -28.42 13.11 6.76
CA SER A 114 -27.22 13.34 7.57
C SER A 114 -26.75 12.03 8.23
N PRO A 115 -25.46 11.85 8.45
CA PRO A 115 -24.91 10.69 9.14
C PRO A 115 -25.47 10.56 10.57
N ARG A 116 -25.76 9.32 10.96
CA ARG A 116 -26.10 8.94 12.34
C ARG A 116 -25.27 7.74 12.79
N PRO A 117 -24.88 7.66 14.06
CA PRO A 117 -24.10 6.52 14.54
C PRO A 117 -24.91 5.21 14.49
N LEU A 118 -24.19 4.13 14.18
CA LEU A 118 -24.71 2.75 14.26
C LEU A 118 -24.19 2.01 15.48
N THR A 119 -23.03 2.40 16.01
CA THR A 119 -22.35 1.71 17.12
C THR A 119 -22.15 2.63 18.32
N ALA A 120 -21.93 2.07 19.50
CA ALA A 120 -21.72 2.82 20.73
C ALA A 120 -20.47 3.71 20.68
N ALA A 121 -20.51 4.82 21.44
CA ALA A 121 -19.34 5.69 21.57
C ALA A 121 -18.23 5.00 22.40
N PRO A 122 -16.94 5.30 22.10
CA PRO A 122 -15.85 4.81 22.93
C PRO A 122 -15.95 5.32 24.36
N THR A 123 -15.42 4.54 25.30
CA THR A 123 -15.33 4.87 26.73
C THR A 123 -13.88 4.86 27.17
N ASP A 124 -13.58 5.33 28.39
CA ASP A 124 -12.21 5.29 28.95
C ASP A 124 -11.66 3.86 29.09
N SER A 125 -12.53 2.85 29.16
CA SER A 125 -12.14 1.45 29.40
C SER A 125 -12.27 0.56 28.19
N VAL A 126 -13.09 0.91 27.20
CA VAL A 126 -13.37 0.11 26.01
C VAL A 126 -13.44 1.02 24.78
N ASN A 127 -12.62 0.73 23.79
CA ASN A 127 -12.67 1.40 22.49
C ASN A 127 -12.86 0.36 21.40
N HIS A 128 -13.96 0.50 20.65
CA HIS A 128 -14.23 -0.34 19.47
C HIS A 128 -13.89 0.42 18.20
N MET A 129 -13.07 -0.19 17.36
CA MET A 129 -12.78 0.27 16.00
C MET A 129 -13.41 -0.70 15.00
N TYR A 130 -13.89 -0.17 13.89
CA TYR A 130 -14.55 -0.97 12.87
C TYR A 130 -13.90 -0.78 11.51
N GLY A 131 -13.85 -1.84 10.72
CA GLY A 131 -13.35 -1.80 9.35
C GLY A 131 -14.00 -2.83 8.45
N GLU A 132 -13.76 -2.69 7.15
CA GLU A 132 -14.25 -3.60 6.12
C GLU A 132 -15.77 -3.86 6.19
N PRO A 133 -16.63 -2.83 6.24
CA PRO A 133 -18.07 -3.03 6.29
C PRO A 133 -18.56 -3.67 4.98
N VAL A 134 -19.42 -4.70 5.12
CA VAL A 134 -20.11 -5.37 4.01
C VAL A 134 -21.60 -5.52 4.33
N THR A 135 -22.46 -5.47 3.31
CA THR A 135 -23.89 -5.67 3.49
C THR A 135 -24.18 -7.11 3.88
N ALA A 136 -24.92 -7.31 4.96
CA ALA A 136 -25.40 -8.62 5.37
C ALA A 136 -26.54 -9.11 4.43
N PRO A 137 -26.73 -10.44 4.28
CA PRO A 137 -27.75 -11.00 3.37
C PRO A 137 -29.17 -10.63 3.77
N ASP A 138 -29.43 -10.30 5.03
CA ASP A 138 -30.74 -9.87 5.53
C ASP A 138 -31.12 -8.44 5.07
N GLY A 139 -30.14 -7.64 4.59
CA GLY A 139 -30.31 -6.24 4.21
C GLY A 139 -30.69 -5.32 5.39
N ARG A 140 -30.60 -5.78 6.64
CA ARG A 140 -30.95 -5.06 7.86
C ARG A 140 -29.74 -4.78 8.76
N SER A 141 -28.62 -5.44 8.48
CA SER A 141 -27.36 -5.26 9.19
C SER A 141 -26.20 -5.12 8.21
N VAL A 142 -25.06 -4.65 8.72
CA VAL A 142 -23.77 -4.72 8.07
C VAL A 142 -22.87 -5.61 8.89
N TRP A 143 -22.07 -6.41 8.21
CA TRP A 143 -20.96 -7.12 8.86
C TRP A 143 -19.71 -6.26 8.79
N ALA A 144 -18.88 -6.35 9.82
CA ALA A 144 -17.62 -5.64 9.87
C ALA A 144 -16.60 -6.42 10.71
N VAL A 145 -15.33 -6.19 10.47
CA VAL A 145 -14.29 -6.56 11.41
C VAL A 145 -14.28 -5.52 12.52
N ARG A 146 -14.41 -5.96 13.76
CA ARG A 146 -14.31 -5.13 14.96
C ARG A 146 -12.99 -5.43 15.66
N GLU A 147 -12.26 -4.39 16.02
CA GLU A 147 -11.12 -4.42 16.92
C GLU A 147 -11.51 -3.74 18.23
N THR A 148 -11.31 -4.42 19.35
CA THR A 148 -11.68 -3.94 20.68
C THR A 148 -10.42 -3.78 21.52
N HIS A 149 -10.17 -2.55 21.97
CA HIS A 149 -9.07 -2.24 22.88
C HIS A 149 -9.57 -2.25 24.33
N LEU A 150 -9.00 -3.17 25.14
CA LEU A 150 -9.28 -3.37 26.55
C LEU A 150 -8.02 -3.08 27.37
N GLY A 151 -7.68 -1.82 27.55
CA GLY A 151 -6.38 -1.43 28.09
C GLY A 151 -5.25 -1.80 27.13
N ASN A 152 -4.39 -2.75 27.51
CA ASN A 152 -3.30 -3.24 26.64
C ASN A 152 -3.68 -4.47 25.81
N ASP A 153 -4.85 -5.06 26.07
CA ASP A 153 -5.31 -6.22 25.32
C ASP A 153 -6.13 -5.79 24.09
N ILE A 154 -5.95 -6.49 22.99
CA ILE A 154 -6.66 -6.26 21.74
C ILE A 154 -7.35 -7.56 21.33
N GLU A 155 -8.67 -7.49 21.19
CA GLU A 155 -9.51 -8.57 20.70
C GLU A 155 -10.11 -8.21 19.35
N ARG A 156 -10.28 -9.19 18.47
CA ARG A 156 -10.92 -8.99 17.18
C ARG A 156 -12.03 -9.98 16.95
N ALA A 157 -13.04 -9.53 16.20
CA ALA A 157 -14.20 -10.34 15.86
C ALA A 157 -14.80 -9.88 14.51
N ILE A 158 -15.49 -10.77 13.83
CA ILE A 158 -16.46 -10.40 12.81
C ILE A 158 -17.79 -10.20 13.50
N VAL A 159 -18.43 -9.06 13.27
CA VAL A 159 -19.70 -8.69 13.93
C VAL A 159 -20.76 -8.27 12.92
N ALA A 160 -22.04 -8.47 13.28
CA ALA A 160 -23.19 -7.91 12.57
C ALA A 160 -23.75 -6.73 13.37
N VAL A 161 -23.81 -5.55 12.74
CA VAL A 161 -24.29 -4.28 13.32
C VAL A 161 -25.62 -3.91 12.69
N PRO A 162 -26.71 -3.76 13.49
CA PRO A 162 -28.03 -3.37 12.98
C PRO A 162 -28.02 -1.98 12.33
N LEU A 163 -28.71 -1.85 11.20
CA LEU A 163 -28.84 -0.58 10.49
C LEU A 163 -29.88 0.37 11.10
N ASP A 164 -30.70 -0.11 12.03
CA ASP A 164 -31.72 0.72 12.71
C ASP A 164 -31.12 1.70 13.73
N GLY A 165 -29.86 1.48 14.15
CA GLY A 165 -29.12 2.31 15.11
C GLY A 165 -29.30 1.86 16.56
N SER A 166 -29.95 0.73 16.83
CA SER A 166 -30.11 0.18 18.17
C SER A 166 -28.78 -0.04 18.90
N ALA A 167 -27.72 -0.43 18.18
CA ALA A 167 -26.41 -0.64 18.76
C ALA A 167 -25.62 0.66 19.07
N ALA A 168 -26.16 1.83 18.74
CA ALA A 168 -25.56 3.11 19.15
C ALA A 168 -25.73 3.39 20.64
N ASP A 169 -26.81 2.92 21.22
CA ASP A 169 -27.17 3.12 22.62
C ASP A 169 -27.06 1.83 23.48
N ASP A 170 -27.11 0.67 22.81
CA ASP A 170 -27.04 -0.66 23.44
C ASP A 170 -26.11 -1.61 22.63
N GLU A 171 -24.88 -1.76 23.10
CA GLU A 171 -23.90 -2.63 22.45
C GLU A 171 -24.34 -4.10 22.35
N SER A 172 -25.24 -4.56 23.23
CA SER A 172 -25.75 -5.93 23.17
C SER A 172 -26.59 -6.22 21.91
N ALA A 173 -26.96 -5.20 21.15
CA ALA A 173 -27.59 -5.35 19.83
C ALA A 173 -26.59 -5.76 18.73
N VAL A 174 -25.28 -5.67 18.96
CA VAL A 174 -24.24 -6.19 18.04
C VAL A 174 -24.14 -7.69 18.20
N THR A 175 -24.30 -8.44 17.10
CA THR A 175 -24.14 -9.88 17.09
C THR A 175 -22.71 -10.28 16.71
N VAL A 176 -22.05 -11.10 17.51
CA VAL A 176 -20.73 -11.67 17.16
C VAL A 176 -20.92 -12.86 16.23
N LEU A 177 -20.24 -12.85 15.08
CA LEU A 177 -20.28 -13.90 14.07
C LEU A 177 -19.05 -14.82 14.14
N ALA A 178 -17.87 -14.26 14.42
CA ALA A 178 -16.65 -15.03 14.63
C ALA A 178 -15.74 -14.30 15.62
N GLU A 179 -15.17 -15.04 16.56
CA GLU A 179 -14.24 -14.53 17.59
C GLU A 179 -13.25 -15.63 18.01
N GLY A 180 -12.30 -15.29 18.89
CA GLY A 180 -11.34 -16.23 19.48
C GLY A 180 -10.06 -16.43 18.67
N HIS A 181 -9.84 -15.64 17.61
CA HIS A 181 -8.61 -15.60 16.82
C HIS A 181 -8.05 -14.18 16.76
N ARG A 182 -6.76 -14.06 16.44
CA ARG A 182 -6.08 -12.77 16.53
C ARG A 182 -6.50 -11.81 15.43
N PHE A 183 -6.71 -12.30 14.19
CA PHE A 183 -7.05 -11.46 13.04
C PHE A 183 -8.13 -12.10 12.16
N TYR A 184 -8.89 -11.23 11.50
CA TYR A 184 -9.99 -11.57 10.59
C TYR A 184 -9.99 -10.64 9.39
N GLY A 185 -10.52 -11.13 8.25
CA GLY A 185 -10.78 -10.32 7.06
C GLY A 185 -11.73 -11.00 6.08
N PHE A 186 -12.21 -10.24 5.12
CA PHE A 186 -13.08 -10.69 4.01
C PHE A 186 -14.37 -11.41 4.44
N PRO A 187 -15.17 -10.89 5.36
CA PRO A 187 -16.46 -11.49 5.65
C PRO A 187 -17.36 -11.41 4.41
N SER A 188 -17.89 -12.56 3.96
CA SER A 188 -18.76 -12.66 2.77
C SER A 188 -19.85 -13.69 2.96
N ALA A 189 -21.09 -13.37 2.53
CA ALA A 189 -22.23 -14.27 2.60
C ALA A 189 -22.36 -15.12 1.34
N SER A 190 -22.76 -16.38 1.48
CA SER A 190 -23.20 -17.19 0.35
C SER A 190 -24.42 -16.56 -0.35
N PRO A 191 -24.65 -16.83 -1.66
CA PRO A 191 -25.77 -16.26 -2.39
C PRO A 191 -27.15 -16.59 -1.80
N ASP A 192 -27.30 -17.74 -1.14
CA ASP A 192 -28.53 -18.17 -0.45
C ASP A 192 -28.65 -17.59 0.99
N GLY A 193 -27.59 -16.90 1.47
CA GLY A 193 -27.57 -16.33 2.82
C GLY A 193 -27.48 -17.34 3.94
N LEU A 194 -27.04 -18.58 3.67
CA LEU A 194 -26.96 -19.64 4.68
C LEU A 194 -25.56 -19.82 5.27
N HIS A 195 -24.52 -19.28 4.61
CA HIS A 195 -23.13 -19.43 5.05
C HIS A 195 -22.40 -18.10 5.07
N LEU A 196 -21.43 -17.99 5.99
CA LEU A 196 -20.43 -16.93 6.07
C LEU A 196 -19.07 -17.53 5.69
N SER A 197 -18.35 -16.92 4.75
CA SER A 197 -16.92 -17.17 4.52
C SER A 197 -16.08 -16.02 5.03
N TYR A 198 -14.87 -16.30 5.49
CA TYR A 198 -13.91 -15.30 5.94
C TYR A 198 -12.50 -15.92 5.99
N ILE A 199 -11.46 -15.06 6.12
CA ILE A 199 -10.12 -15.52 6.51
C ILE A 199 -9.82 -15.14 7.96
N ARG A 200 -8.91 -15.93 8.56
CA ARG A 200 -8.33 -15.64 9.89
C ARG A 200 -6.87 -16.05 9.95
N TRP A 201 -6.12 -15.46 10.86
CA TRP A 201 -4.74 -15.84 11.11
C TRP A 201 -4.31 -15.48 12.52
N GLU A 202 -3.14 -16.01 12.91
CA GLU A 202 -2.55 -15.87 14.23
C GLU A 202 -1.12 -15.34 14.13
N HIS A 203 -0.65 -14.69 15.17
CA HIS A 203 0.77 -14.47 15.33
C HIS A 203 1.56 -15.78 15.31
N PRO A 204 2.81 -15.80 14.80
CA PRO A 204 3.57 -14.69 14.26
C PRO A 204 3.32 -14.42 12.77
N GLN A 205 2.38 -15.11 12.12
CA GLN A 205 2.12 -14.94 10.68
C GLN A 205 1.56 -13.58 10.36
N MET A 206 2.10 -12.98 9.28
CA MET A 206 1.41 -11.96 8.52
C MET A 206 0.46 -12.62 7.51
N PRO A 207 -0.56 -11.92 6.99
CA PRO A 207 -1.53 -12.55 6.09
C PRO A 207 -0.92 -13.12 4.80
N TRP A 208 0.24 -12.62 4.39
CA TRP A 208 1.01 -13.17 3.26
C TRP A 208 1.91 -14.36 3.63
N ASP A 209 2.09 -14.65 4.91
CA ASP A 209 2.82 -15.85 5.37
C ASP A 209 1.89 -17.05 5.51
N GLY A 210 0.77 -16.86 6.19
CA GLY A 210 -0.19 -17.92 6.43
C GLY A 210 -1.53 -17.44 6.99
N THR A 211 -2.62 -17.91 6.40
CA THR A 211 -4.01 -17.63 6.79
C THR A 211 -4.86 -18.88 6.61
N GLU A 212 -6.02 -18.92 7.23
CA GLU A 212 -7.02 -19.97 7.06
C GLU A 212 -8.29 -19.40 6.41
N LEU A 213 -8.78 -20.04 5.36
CA LEU A 213 -10.12 -19.84 4.80
C LEU A 213 -11.13 -20.63 5.61
N VAL A 214 -12.11 -19.95 6.18
CA VAL A 214 -13.15 -20.55 7.02
C VAL A 214 -14.53 -20.32 6.40
N VAL A 215 -15.39 -21.35 6.50
CA VAL A 215 -16.83 -21.25 6.25
C VAL A 215 -17.58 -21.65 7.50
N ALA A 216 -18.61 -20.88 7.86
CA ALA A 216 -19.51 -21.13 8.98
C ALA A 216 -20.98 -21.10 8.52
N ASP A 217 -21.83 -21.85 9.19
CA ASP A 217 -23.27 -21.83 8.94
C ASP A 217 -23.88 -20.61 9.64
N LEU A 218 -24.70 -19.83 8.95
CA LEU A 218 -25.47 -18.74 9.54
C LEU A 218 -26.70 -19.32 10.24
N VAL A 219 -26.85 -19.01 11.53
CA VAL A 219 -27.97 -19.45 12.38
C VAL A 219 -28.62 -18.26 13.07
N GLU A 220 -29.78 -18.47 13.67
CA GLU A 220 -30.44 -17.42 14.47
C GLU A 220 -29.51 -16.97 15.62
N GLY A 221 -29.16 -15.68 15.66
CA GLY A 221 -28.32 -15.08 16.68
C GLY A 221 -26.80 -15.26 16.48
N GLY A 222 -26.31 -15.73 15.32
CA GLY A 222 -24.88 -15.82 15.08
C GLY A 222 -24.48 -16.85 14.03
N THR A 223 -23.44 -17.62 14.30
CA THR A 223 -22.88 -18.65 13.42
C THR A 223 -22.65 -19.97 14.18
N ALA A 224 -22.54 -21.06 13.41
CA ALA A 224 -22.20 -22.39 13.92
C ALA A 224 -21.31 -23.15 12.92
N ASN A 225 -20.76 -24.30 13.32
CA ASN A 225 -20.06 -25.24 12.45
C ASN A 225 -18.93 -24.61 11.61
N HIS A 226 -18.05 -23.83 12.25
CA HIS A 226 -16.89 -23.23 11.57
C HIS A 226 -15.95 -24.31 11.04
N ARG A 227 -15.69 -24.32 9.73
CA ARG A 227 -14.86 -25.31 9.01
C ARG A 227 -13.74 -24.60 8.28
N VAL A 228 -12.50 -25.04 8.51
CA VAL A 228 -11.34 -24.59 7.70
C VAL A 228 -11.36 -25.36 6.37
N LEU A 229 -11.42 -24.65 5.26
CA LEU A 229 -11.39 -25.23 3.91
C LEU A 229 -9.98 -25.31 3.34
N ALA A 230 -9.14 -24.33 3.64
CA ALA A 230 -7.79 -24.22 3.11
C ALA A 230 -6.94 -23.30 3.99
N GLY A 231 -5.63 -23.32 3.73
CA GLY A 231 -4.69 -22.46 4.43
C GLY A 231 -4.03 -23.11 5.64
N SER A 232 -2.96 -22.50 6.09
CA SER A 232 -2.18 -22.93 7.25
C SER A 232 -1.20 -21.82 7.65
N ALA A 233 -0.37 -22.08 8.66
CA ALA A 233 0.73 -21.17 9.02
C ALA A 233 1.79 -20.98 7.91
N THR A 234 1.76 -21.77 6.84
CA THR A 234 2.70 -21.72 5.71
C THR A 234 2.01 -21.68 4.35
N GLU A 235 0.71 -21.43 4.33
CA GLU A 235 -0.09 -21.21 3.13
C GLU A 235 -0.95 -19.97 3.33
N SER A 236 -0.73 -18.96 2.50
CA SER A 236 -1.55 -17.75 2.50
C SER A 236 -2.77 -17.95 1.59
N VAL A 237 -3.97 -17.90 2.19
CA VAL A 237 -5.24 -17.93 1.46
C VAL A 237 -5.98 -16.63 1.69
N MET A 238 -6.38 -15.96 0.61
CA MET A 238 -6.95 -14.61 0.67
C MET A 238 -8.19 -14.48 -0.20
N GLN A 239 -8.98 -13.45 0.09
CA GLN A 239 -10.13 -12.99 -0.68
C GLN A 239 -11.10 -14.11 -1.07
N PRO A 240 -11.84 -14.71 -0.12
CA PRO A 240 -12.92 -15.62 -0.45
C PRO A 240 -14.07 -14.88 -1.16
N GLU A 241 -14.50 -15.41 -2.31
CA GLU A 241 -15.67 -14.95 -3.09
C GLU A 241 -16.53 -16.15 -3.46
N TRP A 242 -17.82 -16.07 -3.24
CA TRP A 242 -18.71 -17.18 -3.54
C TRP A 242 -18.86 -17.40 -5.04
N ALA A 243 -18.55 -18.60 -5.51
CA ALA A 243 -18.81 -19.04 -6.89
C ALA A 243 -20.29 -19.43 -7.07
N ASP A 244 -20.82 -20.09 -6.08
CA ASP A 244 -22.22 -20.54 -5.94
C ASP A 244 -22.48 -20.90 -4.46
N ASN A 245 -23.62 -21.54 -4.14
CA ASN A 245 -23.95 -21.90 -2.74
C ASN A 245 -23.09 -23.04 -2.17
N ALA A 246 -22.34 -23.75 -3.00
CA ALA A 246 -21.55 -24.91 -2.60
C ALA A 246 -20.05 -24.72 -2.79
N ASN A 247 -19.61 -23.63 -3.40
CA ASN A 247 -18.21 -23.41 -3.73
C ASN A 247 -17.78 -21.96 -3.48
N VAL A 248 -16.54 -21.83 -3.01
CA VAL A 248 -15.85 -20.54 -2.79
C VAL A 248 -14.62 -20.46 -3.69
N TYR A 249 -14.46 -19.38 -4.41
CA TYR A 249 -13.18 -19.00 -5.00
C TYR A 249 -12.31 -18.38 -3.90
N ALA A 250 -11.01 -18.64 -3.91
CA ALA A 250 -10.05 -17.92 -3.10
C ALA A 250 -8.66 -18.01 -3.74
N ILE A 251 -7.81 -17.07 -3.40
CA ILE A 251 -6.41 -17.05 -3.83
C ILE A 251 -5.60 -17.85 -2.81
N SER A 252 -4.70 -18.71 -3.29
CA SER A 252 -3.78 -19.48 -2.43
C SER A 252 -2.39 -19.55 -3.06
N ASP A 253 -1.36 -19.45 -2.24
CA ASP A 253 0.05 -19.57 -2.66
C ASP A 253 0.65 -20.97 -2.46
N ARG A 254 -0.18 -22.01 -2.31
CA ARG A 254 0.21 -23.41 -2.08
C ARG A 254 1.19 -24.00 -3.11
N THR A 255 1.24 -23.39 -4.32
CA THR A 255 2.16 -23.79 -5.39
C THR A 255 3.35 -22.83 -5.56
N GLY A 256 3.55 -21.92 -4.59
CA GLY A 256 4.62 -20.93 -4.63
C GLY A 256 4.24 -19.61 -5.29
N TRP A 257 3.02 -19.49 -5.84
CA TRP A 257 2.46 -18.29 -6.45
C TRP A 257 1.02 -18.13 -6.00
N TRP A 258 0.57 -16.93 -5.73
CA TRP A 258 -0.83 -16.66 -5.45
C TRP A 258 -1.68 -16.89 -6.68
N ASN A 259 -2.33 -18.05 -6.75
CA ASN A 259 -3.24 -18.42 -7.82
C ASN A 259 -4.67 -18.59 -7.31
N ILE A 260 -5.66 -18.53 -8.20
CA ILE A 260 -7.06 -18.65 -7.84
C ILE A 260 -7.48 -20.14 -7.88
N TYR A 261 -8.14 -20.55 -6.80
CA TYR A 261 -8.68 -21.90 -6.61
C TYR A 261 -10.17 -21.83 -6.35
N ARG A 262 -10.85 -22.92 -6.64
CA ARG A 262 -12.24 -23.21 -6.25
C ARG A 262 -12.22 -24.28 -5.17
N PHE A 263 -12.89 -24.00 -4.06
CA PHE A 263 -12.99 -24.88 -2.89
C PHE A 263 -14.46 -25.28 -2.69
N GLY A 264 -14.74 -26.59 -2.61
CA GLY A 264 -16.05 -27.09 -2.21
C GLY A 264 -16.24 -27.00 -0.70
N ILE A 265 -17.42 -26.53 -0.24
CA ILE A 265 -17.65 -26.33 1.19
C ILE A 265 -18.01 -27.63 1.93
N ASP A 266 -18.54 -28.64 1.22
CA ASP A 266 -19.01 -29.89 1.81
C ASP A 266 -18.17 -31.11 1.44
N ASP A 267 -17.54 -31.12 0.25
CA ASP A 267 -16.85 -32.30 -0.30
C ASP A 267 -15.32 -32.19 -0.24
N ALA A 268 -14.81 -31.09 0.33
CA ALA A 268 -13.38 -30.76 0.43
C ALA A 268 -12.64 -30.79 -0.94
N SER A 269 -13.37 -30.58 -2.04
CA SER A 269 -12.78 -30.51 -3.37
C SER A 269 -11.96 -29.24 -3.53
N VAL A 270 -10.82 -29.34 -4.23
CA VAL A 270 -9.95 -28.21 -4.56
C VAL A 270 -9.59 -28.28 -6.02
N GLN A 271 -9.89 -27.21 -6.75
CA GLN A 271 -9.56 -27.06 -8.16
C GLN A 271 -8.76 -25.80 -8.42
N ALA A 272 -7.54 -25.92 -8.94
CA ALA A 272 -6.80 -24.77 -9.47
C ALA A 272 -7.49 -24.32 -10.77
N LEU A 273 -7.77 -23.02 -10.90
CA LEU A 273 -8.50 -22.50 -12.07
C LEU A 273 -7.53 -22.26 -13.25
N ALA A 274 -6.40 -21.63 -13.00
CA ALA A 274 -5.42 -21.28 -14.03
C ALA A 274 -4.01 -21.27 -13.44
N PRO A 275 -3.46 -22.45 -13.04
CA PRO A 275 -2.16 -22.50 -12.37
C PRO A 275 -1.04 -22.00 -13.26
N ARG A 276 -0.26 -21.03 -12.76
CA ARG A 276 0.87 -20.41 -13.47
C ARG A 276 1.83 -19.72 -12.51
N GLU A 277 3.03 -19.44 -13.01
CA GLU A 277 4.05 -18.67 -12.29
C GLU A 277 3.79 -17.17 -12.43
N GLU A 278 2.64 -16.72 -11.91
CA GLU A 278 2.20 -15.33 -11.84
C GLU A 278 1.46 -15.11 -10.52
N GLU A 279 1.51 -13.89 -10.01
CA GLU A 279 0.75 -13.48 -8.83
C GLU A 279 -0.65 -13.00 -9.24
N PHE A 280 -1.68 -13.44 -8.53
CA PHE A 280 -3.05 -12.94 -8.62
C PHE A 280 -3.45 -12.14 -7.37
N SER A 281 -2.51 -11.83 -6.50
CA SER A 281 -2.73 -11.04 -5.29
C SER A 281 -1.51 -10.20 -4.92
N THR A 282 -1.73 -9.34 -3.93
CA THR A 282 -0.72 -8.51 -3.28
C THR A 282 -0.75 -8.73 -1.77
N PRO A 283 0.29 -8.33 -1.03
CA PRO A 283 0.28 -8.41 0.43
C PRO A 283 -0.86 -7.58 1.03
N LEU A 284 -1.62 -8.19 1.94
CA LEU A 284 -2.78 -7.58 2.59
C LEU A 284 -2.35 -6.67 3.74
N TRP A 285 -1.87 -5.45 3.42
CA TRP A 285 -1.55 -4.43 4.41
C TRP A 285 -2.78 -3.69 4.93
N LEU A 286 -3.83 -3.58 4.11
CA LEU A 286 -5.12 -3.02 4.47
C LEU A 286 -6.22 -4.05 4.24
N LEU A 287 -7.19 -4.15 5.14
CA LEU A 287 -8.30 -5.08 4.96
C LEU A 287 -9.29 -4.57 3.90
N GLY A 288 -9.82 -5.50 3.09
CA GLY A 288 -10.85 -5.21 2.10
C GLY A 288 -10.32 -4.89 0.70
N PHE A 289 -8.99 -4.98 0.44
CA PHE A 289 -8.46 -5.00 -0.90
C PHE A 289 -8.87 -6.26 -1.64
N THR A 290 -9.18 -6.13 -2.94
CA THR A 290 -9.63 -7.25 -3.76
C THR A 290 -8.95 -7.20 -5.12
N THR A 291 -8.38 -8.31 -5.57
CA THR A 291 -7.64 -8.41 -6.84
C THR A 291 -8.43 -9.14 -7.92
N TYR A 292 -9.63 -9.63 -7.61
CA TYR A 292 -10.53 -10.20 -8.58
C TYR A 292 -12.00 -10.01 -8.19
N GLY A 293 -12.90 -10.22 -9.16
CA GLY A 293 -14.35 -10.24 -8.94
C GLY A 293 -15.08 -11.04 -10.02
N VAL A 294 -16.27 -11.55 -9.69
CA VAL A 294 -17.09 -12.40 -10.56
C VAL A 294 -17.97 -11.53 -11.45
N LEU A 295 -17.81 -11.64 -12.77
CA LEU A 295 -18.63 -10.98 -13.77
C LEU A 295 -20.00 -11.66 -13.93
N ALA A 296 -20.98 -10.95 -14.46
CA ALA A 296 -22.34 -11.50 -14.67
C ALA A 296 -22.39 -12.69 -15.64
N ASP A 297 -21.39 -12.86 -16.52
CA ASP A 297 -21.26 -14.00 -17.42
C ASP A 297 -20.52 -15.20 -16.81
N GLY A 298 -20.09 -15.09 -15.55
CA GLY A 298 -19.41 -16.13 -14.79
C GLY A 298 -17.89 -16.16 -14.94
N ARG A 299 -17.29 -15.33 -15.81
CA ARG A 299 -15.85 -15.13 -15.85
C ARG A 299 -15.39 -14.32 -14.63
N LEU A 300 -14.10 -14.39 -14.33
CA LEU A 300 -13.48 -13.58 -13.30
C LEU A 300 -12.68 -12.46 -13.97
N ALA A 301 -12.92 -11.22 -13.55
CA ALA A 301 -11.97 -10.13 -13.80
C ALA A 301 -10.87 -10.25 -12.76
N VAL A 302 -9.62 -10.38 -13.17
CA VAL A 302 -8.49 -10.69 -12.30
C VAL A 302 -7.33 -9.74 -12.55
N ILE A 303 -6.61 -9.33 -11.50
CA ILE A 303 -5.28 -8.74 -11.63
C ILE A 303 -4.27 -9.86 -11.58
N HIS A 304 -3.28 -9.83 -12.48
CA HIS A 304 -2.22 -10.84 -12.50
C HIS A 304 -0.93 -10.33 -13.14
N GLY A 305 0.17 -11.02 -12.88
CA GLY A 305 1.46 -10.75 -13.53
C GLY A 305 2.68 -11.12 -12.71
N VAL A 306 3.86 -10.76 -13.23
CA VAL A 306 5.16 -10.90 -12.56
C VAL A 306 5.84 -9.54 -12.55
N GLY A 307 5.91 -8.88 -11.39
CA GLY A 307 6.44 -7.52 -11.26
C GLY A 307 5.62 -6.43 -11.96
N GLU A 308 4.49 -6.83 -12.53
CA GLU A 308 3.48 -6.00 -13.17
C GLU A 308 2.10 -6.47 -12.74
N GLN A 309 1.08 -5.62 -12.89
CA GLN A 309 -0.31 -5.93 -12.55
C GLN A 309 -1.21 -5.59 -13.73
N ARG A 310 -1.57 -6.60 -14.51
CA ARG A 310 -2.48 -6.50 -15.67
C ARG A 310 -3.88 -6.94 -15.28
N LEU A 311 -4.88 -6.37 -15.95
CA LEU A 311 -6.25 -6.84 -15.83
C LEU A 311 -6.53 -7.90 -16.89
N GLY A 312 -6.96 -9.08 -16.47
CA GLY A 312 -7.33 -10.20 -17.33
C GLY A 312 -8.74 -10.70 -17.06
N LEU A 313 -9.23 -11.51 -17.97
CA LEU A 313 -10.50 -12.22 -17.90
C LEU A 313 -10.21 -13.72 -17.84
N LEU A 314 -10.46 -14.32 -16.69
CA LEU A 314 -10.29 -15.75 -16.46
C LEU A 314 -11.63 -16.49 -16.61
N ASP A 315 -11.68 -17.47 -17.49
CA ASP A 315 -12.79 -18.43 -17.55
C ASP A 315 -12.55 -19.54 -16.51
N PRO A 316 -13.37 -19.62 -15.44
CA PRO A 316 -13.15 -20.58 -14.36
C PRO A 316 -13.48 -22.03 -14.76
N VAL A 317 -14.06 -22.26 -15.94
CA VAL A 317 -14.41 -23.60 -16.46
C VAL A 317 -13.29 -24.16 -17.33
N THR A 318 -12.74 -23.34 -18.24
CA THR A 318 -11.68 -23.74 -19.17
C THR A 318 -10.28 -23.48 -18.64
N GLY A 319 -10.11 -22.52 -17.74
CA GLY A 319 -8.83 -22.02 -17.26
C GLY A 319 -8.16 -21.02 -18.22
N ASP A 320 -8.85 -20.62 -19.29
CA ASP A 320 -8.33 -19.64 -20.24
C ASP A 320 -8.28 -18.26 -19.58
N LEU A 321 -7.16 -17.58 -19.73
CA LEU A 321 -6.95 -16.21 -19.27
C LEU A 321 -6.58 -15.31 -20.45
N PHE A 322 -7.33 -14.24 -20.64
CA PHE A 322 -7.13 -13.25 -21.71
C PHE A 322 -6.93 -11.87 -21.09
N ASP A 323 -5.79 -11.25 -21.37
CA ASP A 323 -5.52 -9.88 -20.92
C ASP A 323 -6.45 -8.88 -21.63
N ILE A 324 -6.85 -7.84 -20.90
CA ILE A 324 -7.46 -6.67 -21.52
C ILE A 324 -6.36 -5.93 -22.29
N ASP A 325 -6.63 -5.61 -23.56
CA ASP A 325 -5.66 -4.95 -24.45
C ASP A 325 -5.45 -3.48 -24.02
N THR A 326 -4.49 -3.28 -23.16
CA THR A 326 -4.10 -1.97 -22.62
C THR A 326 -2.67 -2.03 -22.05
N ASP A 327 -2.00 -0.87 -21.96
CA ASP A 327 -0.71 -0.71 -21.28
C ASP A 327 -0.84 -0.24 -19.83
N LEU A 328 -2.06 -0.20 -19.28
CA LEU A 328 -2.32 0.18 -17.90
C LEU A 328 -1.92 -0.93 -16.92
N GLN A 329 -1.36 -0.51 -15.81
CA GLN A 329 -1.25 -1.31 -14.59
C GLN A 329 -2.48 -1.06 -13.72
N PHE A 330 -2.94 -2.07 -13.01
CA PHE A 330 -4.11 -2.00 -12.13
C PHE A 330 -3.71 -2.20 -10.67
N SER A 331 -4.42 -1.54 -9.75
CA SER A 331 -4.19 -1.71 -8.32
C SER A 331 -5.03 -2.86 -7.75
N GLU A 332 -4.73 -3.22 -6.51
CA GLU A 332 -5.43 -4.24 -5.72
C GLU A 332 -6.83 -3.82 -5.23
N GLU A 333 -7.61 -3.15 -6.07
CA GLU A 333 -8.94 -2.64 -5.72
C GLU A 333 -9.95 -2.93 -6.84
N VAL A 334 -10.10 -4.21 -7.18
CA VAL A 334 -11.04 -4.65 -8.21
C VAL A 334 -12.44 -4.83 -7.65
N LYS A 335 -13.43 -4.15 -8.21
CA LYS A 335 -14.87 -4.39 -7.96
C LYS A 335 -15.63 -4.53 -9.26
N VAL A 336 -16.68 -5.34 -9.22
CA VAL A 336 -17.43 -5.73 -10.41
C VAL A 336 -18.92 -5.42 -10.26
N SER A 337 -19.54 -4.92 -11.34
CA SER A 337 -20.99 -4.83 -11.50
C SER A 337 -21.41 -5.16 -12.93
N GLY A 338 -22.12 -6.26 -13.11
CA GLY A 338 -22.52 -6.74 -14.44
C GLY A 338 -21.31 -7.12 -15.30
N SER A 339 -21.09 -6.41 -16.41
CA SER A 339 -19.91 -6.53 -17.29
C SER A 339 -18.83 -5.51 -16.99
N ARG A 340 -19.01 -4.67 -15.97
CA ARG A 340 -18.08 -3.57 -15.66
C ARG A 340 -17.20 -3.90 -14.48
N VAL A 341 -15.95 -3.49 -14.61
CA VAL A 341 -14.91 -3.55 -13.57
C VAL A 341 -14.53 -2.13 -13.21
N VAL A 342 -14.49 -1.80 -11.93
CA VAL A 342 -13.86 -0.56 -11.45
C VAL A 342 -12.62 -0.90 -10.65
N SER A 343 -11.54 -0.18 -10.89
CA SER A 343 -10.26 -0.26 -10.17
C SER A 343 -9.53 1.06 -10.30
N GLN A 344 -8.38 1.20 -9.65
CA GLN A 344 -7.42 2.21 -10.04
C GLN A 344 -6.53 1.66 -11.16
N ALA A 345 -6.26 2.48 -12.17
CA ALA A 345 -5.34 2.14 -13.24
C ALA A 345 -4.42 3.30 -13.59
N GLY A 346 -3.21 2.99 -14.04
CA GLY A 346 -2.21 3.96 -14.46
C GLY A 346 -1.09 3.30 -15.26
N ASN A 347 -0.21 4.12 -15.87
CA ASN A 347 0.98 3.64 -16.55
C ASN A 347 2.13 4.65 -16.42
N ALA A 348 3.23 4.49 -17.13
CA ALA A 348 4.38 5.39 -17.05
C ALA A 348 4.05 6.87 -17.43
N THR A 349 2.97 7.12 -18.18
CA THR A 349 2.57 8.46 -18.63
C THR A 349 1.29 8.96 -18.00
N ASN A 350 0.43 8.07 -17.53
CA ASN A 350 -0.84 8.39 -16.87
C ASN A 350 -0.74 8.09 -15.37
N ALA A 351 -1.09 9.09 -14.56
CA ALA A 351 -1.20 8.90 -13.12
C ALA A 351 -2.31 7.90 -12.79
N TRP A 352 -2.27 7.34 -11.58
CA TRP A 352 -3.38 6.54 -11.08
C TRP A 352 -4.71 7.26 -11.23
N ALA A 353 -5.70 6.54 -11.69
CA ALA A 353 -7.06 7.05 -11.87
C ALA A 353 -8.08 5.97 -11.48
N VAL A 354 -9.18 6.37 -10.86
CA VAL A 354 -10.37 5.51 -10.80
C VAL A 354 -10.81 5.26 -12.24
N THR A 355 -10.78 4.01 -12.67
CA THR A 355 -10.97 3.60 -14.05
C THR A 355 -12.06 2.53 -14.13
N VAL A 356 -12.95 2.67 -15.08
CA VAL A 356 -13.98 1.67 -15.39
C VAL A 356 -13.62 0.98 -16.70
N VAL A 357 -13.61 -0.35 -16.67
CA VAL A 357 -13.48 -1.21 -17.85
C VAL A 357 -14.81 -1.89 -18.07
N ASP A 358 -15.48 -1.62 -19.19
CA ASP A 358 -16.66 -2.39 -19.62
C ASP A 358 -16.21 -3.48 -20.58
N VAL A 359 -16.21 -4.70 -20.10
CA VAL A 359 -15.74 -5.88 -20.82
C VAL A 359 -16.64 -6.20 -22.03
N ALA A 360 -17.95 -5.95 -21.94
CA ALA A 360 -18.89 -6.20 -23.02
C ALA A 360 -18.84 -5.11 -24.10
N ALA A 361 -18.64 -3.85 -23.70
CA ALA A 361 -18.54 -2.72 -24.61
C ALA A 361 -17.12 -2.52 -25.16
N HIS A 362 -16.10 -3.17 -24.56
CA HIS A 362 -14.67 -2.98 -24.87
C HIS A 362 -14.22 -1.53 -24.70
N THR A 363 -14.64 -0.86 -23.60
CA THR A 363 -14.24 0.50 -23.27
C THR A 363 -13.44 0.55 -21.99
N ILE A 364 -12.53 1.54 -21.90
CA ILE A 364 -11.74 1.86 -20.73
C ILE A 364 -11.86 3.36 -20.49
N ASP A 365 -12.49 3.75 -19.39
CA ASP A 365 -12.83 5.13 -19.09
C ASP A 365 -12.22 5.54 -17.74
N ALA A 366 -11.34 6.55 -17.74
CA ALA A 366 -10.84 7.16 -16.52
C ALA A 366 -11.90 8.12 -15.96
N VAL A 367 -12.39 7.81 -14.77
CA VAL A 367 -13.44 8.56 -14.06
C VAL A 367 -12.85 9.74 -13.29
N ARG A 368 -11.75 9.50 -12.59
CA ARG A 368 -11.06 10.48 -11.74
C ARG A 368 -9.57 10.21 -11.70
N SER A 369 -8.76 11.18 -12.08
CA SER A 369 -7.29 11.09 -11.97
C SER A 369 -6.82 11.58 -10.60
N SER A 370 -5.82 10.91 -10.03
CA SER A 370 -5.11 11.36 -8.82
C SER A 370 -4.31 12.67 -9.05
N SER A 371 -4.15 13.08 -10.31
CA SER A 371 -3.42 14.28 -10.71
C SER A 371 -4.16 15.02 -11.81
N GLU A 372 -4.66 16.20 -11.49
CA GLU A 372 -5.32 17.09 -12.47
C GLU A 372 -4.34 18.01 -13.22
N ALA A 373 -3.15 18.25 -12.65
CA ALA A 373 -2.17 19.13 -13.30
C ALA A 373 -1.53 18.42 -14.50
N PRO A 374 -1.72 18.93 -15.72
CA PRO A 374 -1.07 18.38 -16.89
C PRO A 374 0.43 18.63 -16.78
N VAL A 375 1.21 17.57 -16.73
CA VAL A 375 2.65 17.64 -16.96
C VAL A 375 2.89 17.24 -18.40
N ASP A 376 3.67 18.05 -19.13
CA ASP A 376 4.05 17.70 -20.50
C ASP A 376 4.74 16.31 -20.50
N PRO A 377 4.21 15.33 -21.25
CA PRO A 377 4.77 13.98 -21.30
C PRO A 377 6.25 13.93 -21.68
N ALA A 378 6.77 14.99 -22.31
CA ALA A 378 8.18 15.08 -22.66
C ALA A 378 9.11 15.14 -21.43
N TYR A 379 8.62 15.57 -20.27
CA TYR A 379 9.37 15.58 -19.00
C TYR A 379 9.18 14.31 -18.15
N LEU A 380 8.22 13.44 -18.51
CA LEU A 380 7.96 12.24 -17.75
C LEU A 380 8.95 11.13 -18.10
N PRO A 381 9.62 10.49 -17.11
CA PRO A 381 10.52 9.40 -17.39
C PRO A 381 9.72 8.15 -17.81
N LEU A 382 10.34 7.32 -18.64
CA LEU A 382 9.82 6.00 -18.97
C LEU A 382 10.46 4.98 -18.03
N ALA A 383 9.65 4.10 -17.47
CA ALA A 383 10.12 2.97 -16.70
C ALA A 383 10.77 1.94 -17.64
N THR A 384 12.01 1.55 -17.36
CA THR A 384 12.72 0.50 -18.08
C THR A 384 13.02 -0.62 -17.11
N PRO A 385 12.62 -1.87 -17.38
CA PRO A 385 12.91 -2.98 -16.48
C PRO A 385 14.42 -3.27 -16.47
N LEU A 386 14.93 -3.55 -15.29
CA LEU A 386 16.30 -4.01 -15.07
C LEU A 386 16.26 -5.29 -14.25
N THR A 387 16.99 -6.30 -14.71
CA THR A 387 17.29 -7.49 -13.91
C THR A 387 18.79 -7.62 -13.80
N VAL A 388 19.30 -7.68 -12.59
CA VAL A 388 20.72 -7.93 -12.30
C VAL A 388 20.86 -9.20 -11.46
N GLN A 389 22.03 -9.81 -11.49
CA GLN A 389 22.34 -10.94 -10.64
C GLN A 389 22.87 -10.43 -9.30
N GLY A 390 22.13 -10.72 -8.24
CA GLY A 390 22.55 -10.46 -6.85
C GLY A 390 23.08 -11.70 -6.15
N PRO A 391 23.47 -11.54 -4.87
CA PRO A 391 23.99 -12.66 -4.07
C PRO A 391 23.00 -13.81 -3.88
N SER A 392 21.71 -13.50 -3.79
CA SER A 392 20.62 -14.47 -3.55
C SER A 392 19.81 -14.82 -4.81
N GLY A 393 20.31 -14.46 -6.00
CA GLY A 393 19.63 -14.72 -7.26
C GLY A 393 19.30 -13.44 -8.04
N PRO A 394 18.41 -13.49 -9.04
CA PRO A 394 18.02 -12.30 -9.82
C PRO A 394 17.33 -11.27 -8.92
N ILE A 395 17.63 -9.98 -9.18
CA ILE A 395 17.05 -8.82 -8.53
C ILE A 395 16.34 -8.01 -9.61
N HIS A 396 15.15 -7.56 -9.33
CA HIS A 396 14.34 -6.80 -10.26
C HIS A 396 14.25 -5.33 -9.83
N ALA A 397 14.28 -4.42 -10.81
CA ALA A 397 14.16 -2.99 -10.57
C ALA A 397 13.55 -2.28 -11.78
N TRP A 398 13.05 -1.08 -11.56
CA TRP A 398 12.63 -0.16 -12.59
C TRP A 398 13.61 1.01 -12.64
N VAL A 399 14.14 1.30 -13.84
CA VAL A 399 15.07 2.40 -14.09
C VAL A 399 14.36 3.54 -14.78
N PHE A 400 14.52 4.74 -14.25
CA PHE A 400 13.98 5.99 -14.77
C PHE A 400 15.15 6.91 -15.11
N MET A 401 15.53 6.95 -16.39
CA MET A 401 16.61 7.82 -16.86
C MET A 401 16.21 9.30 -16.81
N PRO A 402 17.18 10.22 -16.65
CA PRO A 402 16.92 11.64 -16.78
C PRO A 402 16.23 11.99 -18.11
N ARG A 403 15.18 12.80 -18.04
CA ARG A 403 14.39 13.19 -19.22
C ARG A 403 13.90 14.63 -19.13
N ASN A 404 14.38 15.45 -20.07
CA ASN A 404 13.98 16.85 -20.19
C ASN A 404 14.10 17.29 -21.68
N PRO A 405 13.05 17.83 -22.30
CA PRO A 405 13.09 18.25 -23.71
C PRO A 405 13.94 19.48 -23.95
N ASP A 406 14.18 20.32 -22.93
CA ASP A 406 14.87 21.60 -23.03
C ASP A 406 16.34 21.55 -22.60
N ALA A 407 16.80 20.43 -22.03
CA ALA A 407 18.16 20.27 -21.55
C ALA A 407 18.74 18.92 -21.92
N THR A 408 20.06 18.90 -22.12
CA THR A 408 20.87 17.70 -22.30
C THR A 408 22.21 17.87 -21.59
N ALA A 409 22.82 16.75 -21.19
CA ALA A 409 24.11 16.81 -20.50
C ALA A 409 25.29 17.00 -21.49
N PRO A 410 26.44 17.51 -20.99
CA PRO A 410 27.70 17.48 -21.72
C PRO A 410 28.08 16.05 -22.17
N ILE A 411 28.70 15.96 -23.34
CA ILE A 411 29.12 14.65 -23.89
C ILE A 411 30.08 13.96 -22.90
N GLY A 412 29.75 12.72 -22.53
CA GLY A 412 30.56 11.89 -21.64
C GLY A 412 30.26 12.05 -20.15
N GLU A 413 29.43 13.02 -19.75
CA GLU A 413 28.93 13.09 -18.38
C GLU A 413 27.90 11.99 -18.15
N ARG A 414 27.95 11.35 -16.96
CA ARG A 414 26.97 10.35 -16.50
C ARG A 414 26.07 10.98 -15.43
N PRO A 415 24.78 10.61 -15.37
CA PRO A 415 23.87 11.17 -14.39
C PRO A 415 24.16 10.68 -12.96
N PRO A 416 23.94 11.52 -11.95
CA PRO A 416 23.74 11.05 -10.59
C PRO A 416 22.46 10.20 -10.52
N PHE A 417 22.43 9.23 -9.59
CA PHE A 417 21.26 8.37 -9.36
C PHE A 417 20.84 8.32 -7.91
N VAL A 418 19.53 8.21 -7.70
CA VAL A 418 18.94 7.91 -6.40
C VAL A 418 18.29 6.53 -6.45
N ALA A 419 18.71 5.62 -5.58
CA ALA A 419 18.04 4.35 -5.37
C ALA A 419 16.82 4.59 -4.47
N PHE A 420 15.65 4.26 -4.96
CA PHE A 420 14.42 4.22 -4.18
C PHE A 420 14.24 2.81 -3.64
N VAL A 421 14.00 2.68 -2.34
CA VAL A 421 13.71 1.42 -1.69
C VAL A 421 12.36 1.52 -0.98
N HIS A 422 11.44 0.62 -1.33
CA HIS A 422 10.10 0.62 -0.80
C HIS A 422 10.06 0.18 0.67
N GLY A 423 9.00 0.61 1.37
CA GLY A 423 8.67 0.14 2.71
C GLY A 423 7.95 -1.21 2.72
N GLY A 424 7.44 -1.56 3.86
CA GLY A 424 6.76 -2.82 4.12
C GLY A 424 7.52 -3.66 5.15
N PRO A 425 8.55 -4.44 4.83
CA PRO A 425 9.29 -4.58 3.59
C PRO A 425 8.62 -5.46 2.52
N THR A 426 7.56 -6.18 2.84
CA THR A 426 6.83 -7.02 1.88
C THR A 426 5.89 -6.14 1.04
N SER A 427 6.35 -5.65 -0.11
CA SER A 427 5.62 -4.76 -1.01
C SER A 427 6.12 -4.93 -2.46
N LEU A 428 5.57 -4.16 -3.39
CA LEU A 428 5.91 -4.18 -4.82
C LEU A 428 5.91 -2.76 -5.38
N VAL A 429 6.91 -2.44 -6.18
CA VAL A 429 6.92 -1.21 -6.97
C VAL A 429 6.52 -1.51 -8.41
N LEU A 430 5.52 -0.77 -8.90
CA LEU A 430 5.01 -0.88 -10.27
C LEU A 430 5.54 0.24 -11.17
N PRO A 431 5.60 0.02 -12.51
CA PRO A 431 6.10 1.00 -13.49
C PRO A 431 5.07 2.10 -13.81
N VAL A 432 4.40 2.61 -12.80
CA VAL A 432 3.39 3.66 -12.96
C VAL A 432 4.00 5.03 -12.77
N ARG A 433 3.43 6.01 -13.46
CA ARG A 433 3.82 7.41 -13.35
C ARG A 433 3.84 7.86 -11.90
N SER A 434 5.02 8.26 -11.46
CA SER A 434 5.22 8.91 -10.17
C SER A 434 5.77 10.31 -10.40
N LYS A 435 5.11 11.30 -9.81
CA LYS A 435 5.51 12.69 -9.94
C LYS A 435 6.83 12.99 -9.21
N ASP A 436 7.09 12.32 -8.10
CA ASP A 436 8.35 12.45 -7.36
C ASP A 436 9.53 11.96 -8.20
N LYS A 437 9.38 10.84 -8.93
CA LYS A 437 10.41 10.38 -9.88
C LYS A 437 10.61 11.39 -11.00
N ALA A 438 9.52 11.94 -11.57
CA ALA A 438 9.60 12.98 -12.58
C ALA A 438 10.26 14.28 -12.04
N TYR A 439 10.09 14.60 -10.76
CA TYR A 439 10.75 15.74 -10.11
C TYR A 439 12.26 15.66 -10.19
N PHE A 440 12.83 14.49 -9.92
CA PHE A 440 14.27 14.26 -10.00
C PHE A 440 14.74 14.11 -11.45
N THR A 441 14.05 13.28 -12.25
CA THR A 441 14.52 12.94 -13.59
C THR A 441 14.45 14.12 -14.56
N SER A 442 13.49 15.02 -14.42
CA SER A 442 13.42 16.25 -15.22
C SER A 442 14.54 17.26 -14.89
N ARG A 443 15.22 17.08 -13.76
CA ARG A 443 16.39 17.88 -13.35
C ARG A 443 17.73 17.21 -13.64
N GLY A 444 17.71 16.06 -14.33
CA GLY A 444 18.94 15.35 -14.69
C GLY A 444 19.41 14.36 -13.62
N ILE A 445 18.58 13.94 -12.70
CA ILE A 445 18.90 12.92 -11.69
C ILE A 445 18.16 11.65 -12.05
N GLY A 446 18.86 10.54 -12.29
CA GLY A 446 18.23 9.25 -12.53
C GLY A 446 17.66 8.63 -11.24
N VAL A 447 16.66 7.78 -11.40
CA VAL A 447 16.07 7.02 -10.31
C VAL A 447 16.09 5.53 -10.66
N ILE A 448 16.48 4.70 -9.70
CA ILE A 448 16.29 3.25 -9.77
C ILE A 448 15.39 2.84 -8.58
N ASP A 449 14.29 2.16 -8.88
CA ASP A 449 13.30 1.70 -7.91
C ASP A 449 13.43 0.20 -7.75
N VAL A 450 13.90 -0.26 -6.60
CA VAL A 450 14.39 -1.63 -6.42
C VAL A 450 13.33 -2.51 -5.76
N ASN A 451 12.94 -3.58 -6.45
CA ASN A 451 12.21 -4.71 -5.87
C ASN A 451 13.24 -5.72 -5.34
N TYR A 452 13.80 -5.47 -4.16
CA TYR A 452 14.80 -6.34 -3.51
C TYR A 452 14.21 -7.69 -3.09
N GLY A 453 15.06 -8.68 -2.80
CA GLY A 453 14.62 -9.97 -2.26
C GLY A 453 13.79 -9.79 -0.99
N GLY A 454 12.56 -10.27 -0.99
CA GLY A 454 11.53 -9.94 0.01
C GLY A 454 10.33 -9.20 -0.57
N SER A 455 10.49 -8.56 -1.75
CA SER A 455 9.36 -7.95 -2.46
C SER A 455 8.35 -9.01 -2.90
N SER A 456 7.09 -8.62 -2.96
CA SER A 456 6.02 -9.40 -3.59
C SER A 456 6.07 -9.28 -5.13
N GLY A 457 5.18 -9.98 -5.83
CA GLY A 457 5.09 -9.88 -7.29
C GLY A 457 6.00 -10.84 -8.06
N TYR A 458 6.80 -11.65 -7.37
CA TYR A 458 7.78 -12.56 -7.98
C TYR A 458 7.73 -13.98 -7.36
N GLY A 459 6.61 -14.36 -6.79
CA GLY A 459 6.40 -15.63 -6.13
C GLY A 459 6.85 -15.67 -4.67
N ARG A 460 6.39 -16.71 -3.96
CA ARG A 460 6.68 -16.91 -2.53
C ARG A 460 8.18 -17.07 -2.25
N GLU A 461 8.90 -17.78 -3.10
CA GLU A 461 10.37 -17.97 -2.95
C GLU A 461 11.11 -16.63 -2.94
N TYR A 462 10.71 -15.69 -3.81
CA TYR A 462 11.31 -14.36 -3.84
C TYR A 462 10.96 -13.56 -2.59
N ARG A 463 9.68 -13.60 -2.17
CA ARG A 463 9.19 -12.93 -0.96
C ARG A 463 9.90 -13.46 0.29
N GLU A 464 10.12 -14.76 0.38
CA GLU A 464 10.77 -15.40 1.53
C GLU A 464 12.30 -15.25 1.58
N ARG A 465 12.94 -14.65 0.55
CA ARG A 465 14.39 -14.33 0.62
C ARG A 465 14.73 -13.42 1.80
N LEU A 466 13.77 -12.64 2.27
CA LEU A 466 13.96 -11.74 3.40
C LEU A 466 13.75 -12.44 4.76
N ARG A 467 13.23 -13.68 4.78
CA ARG A 467 13.02 -14.41 6.03
C ARG A 467 14.32 -14.58 6.79
N GLU A 468 14.36 -14.05 8.01
CA GLU A 468 15.54 -13.95 8.88
C GLU A 468 16.76 -13.22 8.21
N GLN A 469 16.52 -12.42 7.16
CA GLN A 469 17.57 -11.76 6.37
C GLN A 469 17.36 -10.26 6.22
N TRP A 470 16.39 -9.66 6.88
CA TRP A 470 16.18 -8.22 6.82
C TRP A 470 17.38 -7.43 7.37
N GLY A 471 17.80 -6.39 6.66
CA GLY A 471 19.05 -5.66 6.87
C GLY A 471 20.27 -6.30 6.20
N ILE A 472 20.10 -7.43 5.53
CA ILE A 472 21.17 -8.14 4.78
C ILE A 472 20.80 -8.22 3.30
N VAL A 473 19.72 -8.91 2.97
CA VAL A 473 19.33 -9.15 1.56
C VAL A 473 18.85 -7.86 0.90
N ASP A 474 18.01 -7.08 1.57
CA ASP A 474 17.50 -5.79 1.07
C ASP A 474 18.64 -4.80 0.79
N VAL A 475 19.64 -4.73 1.66
CA VAL A 475 20.85 -3.90 1.47
C VAL A 475 21.69 -4.42 0.33
N ALA A 476 22.05 -5.70 0.35
CA ALA A 476 22.93 -6.30 -0.65
C ALA A 476 22.32 -6.24 -2.06
N ASP A 477 21.02 -6.47 -2.18
CA ASP A 477 20.32 -6.44 -3.45
C ASP A 477 20.19 -5.00 -3.99
N THR A 478 19.94 -4.01 -3.11
CA THR A 478 19.92 -2.60 -3.51
C THR A 478 21.29 -2.15 -4.01
N VAL A 479 22.36 -2.50 -3.31
CA VAL A 479 23.75 -2.22 -3.71
C VAL A 479 24.05 -2.88 -5.06
N ALA A 480 23.69 -4.15 -5.25
CA ALA A 480 23.93 -4.85 -6.51
C ALA A 480 23.16 -4.24 -7.68
N ALA A 481 21.90 -3.82 -7.48
CA ALA A 481 21.09 -3.18 -8.50
C ALA A 481 21.72 -1.86 -8.99
N VAL A 482 22.17 -1.01 -8.06
CA VAL A 482 22.82 0.26 -8.39
C VAL A 482 24.21 0.04 -9.04
N THR A 483 24.98 -0.91 -8.53
CA THR A 483 26.30 -1.26 -9.10
C THR A 483 26.15 -1.73 -10.54
N GLY A 484 25.11 -2.52 -10.83
CA GLY A 484 24.81 -2.95 -12.20
C GLY A 484 24.57 -1.79 -13.18
N LEU A 485 23.92 -0.67 -12.71
CA LEU A 485 23.80 0.55 -13.54
C LEU A 485 25.17 1.21 -13.81
N VAL A 486 26.02 1.29 -12.79
CA VAL A 486 27.35 1.89 -12.91
C VAL A 486 28.21 1.08 -13.89
N GLU A 487 28.22 -0.23 -13.78
CA GLU A 487 28.96 -1.15 -14.67
C GLU A 487 28.50 -1.05 -16.13
N ARG A 488 27.21 -0.85 -16.35
CA ARG A 488 26.64 -0.59 -17.69
C ARG A 488 27.01 0.78 -18.24
N GLY A 489 27.48 1.69 -17.39
CA GLY A 489 27.79 3.08 -17.75
C GLY A 489 26.58 4.01 -17.76
N ASP A 490 25.45 3.60 -17.19
CA ASP A 490 24.22 4.37 -17.15
C ASP A 490 24.21 5.40 -15.99
N ALA A 491 25.04 5.21 -14.95
CA ALA A 491 25.13 6.05 -13.77
C ALA A 491 26.56 6.49 -13.44
N ASP A 492 26.70 7.63 -12.76
CA ASP A 492 27.95 8.07 -12.14
C ASP A 492 28.12 7.41 -10.78
N GLY A 493 29.06 6.47 -10.68
CA GLY A 493 29.34 5.73 -9.45
C GLY A 493 29.82 6.57 -8.27
N THR A 494 30.17 7.86 -8.48
CA THR A 494 30.57 8.77 -7.40
C THR A 494 29.43 9.67 -6.90
N ARG A 495 28.30 9.67 -7.61
CA ARG A 495 27.10 10.48 -7.29
C ARG A 495 25.86 9.60 -7.14
N LEU A 496 25.94 8.64 -6.20
CA LEU A 496 24.84 7.71 -5.86
C LEU A 496 24.25 8.10 -4.50
N ALA A 497 22.93 8.18 -4.42
CA ALA A 497 22.20 8.31 -3.17
C ALA A 497 21.18 7.18 -3.03
N ILE A 498 20.70 7.00 -1.81
CA ILE A 498 19.62 6.07 -1.47
C ILE A 498 18.52 6.79 -0.71
N ARG A 499 17.25 6.45 -0.99
CA ARG A 499 16.10 6.95 -0.22
C ARG A 499 15.07 5.86 0.02
N GLY A 500 14.38 5.94 1.14
CA GLY A 500 13.26 5.07 1.44
C GLY A 500 12.47 5.54 2.65
N GLY A 501 11.23 5.02 2.76
CA GLY A 501 10.35 5.29 3.89
C GLY A 501 10.10 4.03 4.73
N SER A 502 9.86 4.18 6.05
CA SER A 502 9.55 3.06 6.93
C SER A 502 10.65 1.98 6.90
N ALA A 503 10.31 0.74 6.54
CA ALA A 503 11.30 -0.30 6.29
C ALA A 503 12.31 0.06 5.19
N GLY A 504 11.93 0.83 4.17
CA GLY A 504 12.87 1.38 3.20
C GLY A 504 13.81 2.44 3.79
N GLY A 505 13.33 3.19 4.79
CA GLY A 505 14.17 4.08 5.60
C GLY A 505 15.20 3.32 6.44
N TRP A 506 14.82 2.18 6.98
CA TRP A 506 15.73 1.21 7.59
C TRP A 506 16.80 0.75 6.60
N THR A 507 16.40 0.23 5.43
CA THR A 507 17.34 -0.22 4.38
C THR A 507 18.26 0.91 3.95
N THR A 508 17.75 2.16 3.88
CA THR A 508 18.56 3.35 3.61
C THR A 508 19.65 3.52 4.64
N LEU A 509 19.31 3.56 5.92
CA LEU A 509 20.31 3.74 6.99
C LEU A 509 21.27 2.54 7.10
N ALA A 510 20.77 1.32 6.95
CA ALA A 510 21.59 0.12 6.96
C ALA A 510 22.60 0.11 5.79
N ALA A 511 22.19 0.53 4.60
CA ALA A 511 23.08 0.65 3.45
C ALA A 511 24.18 1.71 3.66
N LEU A 512 23.86 2.82 4.36
CA LEU A 512 24.86 3.86 4.69
C LEU A 512 25.84 3.45 5.80
N VAL A 513 25.43 2.52 6.66
CA VAL A 513 26.27 1.97 7.73
C VAL A 513 27.14 0.82 7.23
N PHE A 514 26.56 -0.13 6.48
CA PHE A 514 27.17 -1.41 6.17
C PHE A 514 27.72 -1.53 4.74
N ALA A 515 27.55 -0.49 3.90
CA ALA A 515 28.09 -0.45 2.55
C ALA A 515 28.70 0.91 2.20
N ASP A 516 29.70 0.94 1.32
CA ASP A 516 30.43 2.15 0.89
C ASP A 516 29.94 2.66 -0.49
N THR A 517 28.73 2.24 -0.92
CA THR A 517 28.22 2.52 -2.26
C THR A 517 27.63 3.90 -2.41
N PHE A 518 26.96 4.40 -1.38
CA PHE A 518 26.19 5.64 -1.45
C PHE A 518 26.94 6.82 -0.81
N ALA A 519 26.89 7.95 -1.48
CA ALA A 519 27.47 9.20 -1.01
C ALA A 519 26.52 10.00 -0.08
N ALA A 520 25.21 9.66 -0.05
CA ALA A 520 24.20 10.29 0.78
C ALA A 520 22.94 9.40 0.90
N GLY A 521 22.13 9.65 1.95
CA GLY A 521 20.83 9.02 2.09
C GLY A 521 19.76 9.94 2.66
N ALA A 522 18.50 9.75 2.19
CA ALA A 522 17.32 10.40 2.72
C ALA A 522 16.37 9.34 3.30
N ALA A 523 16.19 9.34 4.62
CA ALA A 523 15.37 8.37 5.33
C ALA A 523 14.09 9.03 5.84
N TYR A 524 12.95 8.56 5.35
CA TYR A 524 11.62 9.01 5.70
C TYR A 524 11.05 8.10 6.78
N TYR A 525 10.68 8.65 7.93
CA TYR A 525 10.11 7.93 9.08
C TYR A 525 10.75 6.54 9.29
N PRO A 526 12.09 6.47 9.40
CA PRO A 526 12.82 5.22 9.36
C PRO A 526 12.75 4.45 10.67
N VAL A 527 12.63 3.12 10.59
CA VAL A 527 13.05 2.24 11.70
C VAL A 527 14.57 2.38 11.85
N THR A 528 15.10 2.44 13.07
CA THR A 528 16.52 2.69 13.32
C THR A 528 17.16 1.73 14.33
N ASP A 529 16.35 1.24 15.27
CA ASP A 529 16.72 0.25 16.28
C ASP A 529 15.60 -0.80 16.39
N LEU A 530 15.94 -2.06 16.17
CA LEU A 530 14.97 -3.14 16.13
C LEU A 530 14.48 -3.58 17.51
N LEU A 531 15.28 -3.44 18.57
CA LEU A 531 14.84 -3.87 19.91
C LEU A 531 13.71 -3.00 20.45
N PRO A 532 13.85 -1.65 20.52
CA PRO A 532 12.73 -0.81 20.91
C PRO A 532 11.54 -0.93 19.94
N PHE A 533 11.80 -1.09 18.63
CA PHE A 533 10.74 -1.24 17.65
C PHE A 533 9.89 -2.50 17.87
N ALA A 534 10.52 -3.61 18.27
CA ALA A 534 9.79 -4.84 18.61
C ALA A 534 8.85 -4.68 19.82
N ASP A 535 9.21 -3.81 20.76
CA ASP A 535 8.42 -3.53 21.96
C ASP A 535 7.35 -2.44 21.73
N ASP A 536 7.64 -1.46 20.87
CA ASP A 536 6.85 -0.22 20.70
C ASP A 536 5.89 -0.27 19.48
N THR A 537 6.05 -1.23 18.54
CA THR A 537 5.20 -1.32 17.36
C THR A 537 3.80 -1.81 17.70
N HIS A 538 2.84 -1.53 16.82
CA HIS A 538 1.44 -1.93 16.99
C HIS A 538 1.24 -3.45 16.83
N ASP A 539 0.10 -3.93 17.32
CA ASP A 539 -0.20 -5.36 17.42
C ASP A 539 -0.10 -6.14 16.11
N PHE A 540 -0.53 -5.56 14.98
CA PHE A 540 -0.49 -6.25 13.69
C PHE A 540 0.95 -6.62 13.28
N GLU A 541 1.94 -5.76 13.56
CA GLU A 541 3.36 -6.03 13.26
C GLU A 541 4.17 -6.55 14.44
N SER A 542 3.58 -6.67 15.64
CA SER A 542 4.31 -6.98 16.88
C SER A 542 5.14 -8.27 16.82
N ARG A 543 4.79 -9.20 15.93
CA ARG A 543 5.50 -10.45 15.69
C ARG A 543 6.06 -10.58 14.26
N TYR A 544 5.97 -9.53 13.44
CA TYR A 544 6.51 -9.55 12.08
C TYR A 544 8.03 -9.71 12.06
N LEU A 545 8.71 -9.09 13.03
CA LEU A 545 10.16 -9.24 13.17
C LEU A 545 10.62 -10.67 13.47
N ASP A 546 9.76 -11.51 14.01
CA ASP A 546 10.08 -12.95 14.21
C ASP A 546 10.39 -13.62 12.86
N GLY A 547 9.66 -13.26 11.81
CA GLY A 547 9.91 -13.75 10.45
C GLY A 547 11.08 -13.07 9.76
N LEU A 548 11.27 -11.75 9.98
CA LEU A 548 12.28 -10.95 9.29
C LEU A 548 13.69 -11.04 9.90
N VAL A 549 13.78 -11.18 11.22
CA VAL A 549 15.05 -11.17 11.98
C VAL A 549 15.23 -12.47 12.77
N GLY A 550 14.15 -12.94 13.37
CA GLY A 550 14.07 -14.13 14.22
C GLY A 550 13.38 -13.83 15.55
N PRO A 551 12.90 -14.87 16.27
CA PRO A 551 12.15 -14.69 17.51
C PRO A 551 13.03 -14.18 18.65
N LEU A 552 12.47 -13.31 19.50
CA LEU A 552 13.07 -12.90 20.76
C LEU A 552 12.64 -13.85 21.89
N PRO A 553 13.51 -14.12 22.87
CA PRO A 553 14.84 -13.53 23.07
C PRO A 553 16.00 -14.25 22.35
N GLU A 554 15.74 -15.37 21.64
CA GLU A 554 16.76 -16.30 21.13
C GLU A 554 17.70 -15.62 20.10
N THR A 555 17.18 -14.68 19.32
CA THR A 555 17.93 -14.00 18.25
C THR A 555 18.31 -12.55 18.60
N ARG A 556 18.29 -12.19 19.89
CA ARG A 556 18.52 -10.80 20.34
C ARG A 556 19.79 -10.17 19.76
N ASP A 557 20.86 -10.93 19.59
CA ASP A 557 22.11 -10.41 19.05
C ASP A 557 21.94 -9.96 17.59
N ARG A 558 21.11 -10.63 16.79
CA ARG A 558 20.82 -10.22 15.42
C ARG A 558 20.12 -8.85 15.37
N TYR A 559 19.25 -8.55 16.34
CA TYR A 559 18.59 -7.24 16.45
C TYR A 559 19.61 -6.13 16.70
N ILE A 560 20.57 -6.37 17.58
CA ILE A 560 21.64 -5.43 17.88
C ILE A 560 22.59 -5.26 16.67
N ASP A 561 23.06 -6.38 16.12
CA ASP A 561 24.06 -6.40 15.05
C ASP A 561 23.55 -5.78 13.74
N ARG A 562 22.23 -5.77 13.50
CA ARG A 562 21.61 -5.23 12.30
C ARG A 562 21.07 -3.81 12.47
N SER A 563 20.87 -3.33 13.70
CA SER A 563 20.33 -1.99 13.96
C SER A 563 21.31 -0.90 13.52
N PRO A 564 20.96 -0.04 12.54
CA PRO A 564 21.85 1.05 12.12
C PRO A 564 22.27 1.94 13.28
N LEU A 565 21.37 2.21 14.25
CA LEU A 565 21.65 3.06 15.40
C LEU A 565 22.83 2.54 16.24
N THR A 566 23.00 1.23 16.37
CA THR A 566 24.10 0.63 17.17
C THR A 566 25.45 0.67 16.45
N HIS A 567 25.48 0.98 15.15
CA HIS A 567 26.68 0.99 14.31
C HIS A 567 26.93 2.34 13.61
N LEU A 568 26.37 3.43 14.13
CA LEU A 568 26.56 4.76 13.55
C LEU A 568 28.02 5.25 13.58
N ASP A 569 28.90 4.59 14.33
CA ASP A 569 30.35 4.81 14.24
C ASP A 569 30.90 4.53 12.84
N GLN A 570 30.27 3.66 12.05
CA GLN A 570 30.63 3.34 10.67
C GLN A 570 30.03 4.30 9.63
N LEU A 571 28.95 5.05 9.98
CA LEU A 571 28.30 5.99 9.09
C LEU A 571 29.09 7.30 8.99
N ASN A 572 29.58 7.64 7.79
CA ASN A 572 30.43 8.80 7.56
C ASN A 572 29.96 9.69 6.39
N VAL A 573 28.79 9.44 5.84
CA VAL A 573 28.21 10.22 4.74
C VAL A 573 27.02 11.05 5.22
N PRO A 574 26.68 12.16 4.55
CA PRO A 574 25.54 13.01 4.92
C PRO A 574 24.21 12.26 4.92
N VAL A 575 23.32 12.62 5.87
CA VAL A 575 22.00 12.02 6.03
C VAL A 575 20.91 13.08 6.18
N LEU A 576 19.81 12.92 5.45
CA LEU A 576 18.57 13.65 5.65
C LEU A 576 17.55 12.74 6.33
N LEU A 577 17.02 13.15 7.49
CA LEU A 577 15.98 12.45 8.24
C LEU A 577 14.69 13.27 8.23
N LEU A 578 13.57 12.64 7.87
CA LEU A 578 12.26 13.29 7.77
C LEU A 578 11.23 12.46 8.56
N GLN A 579 10.49 13.10 9.49
CA GLN A 579 9.63 12.40 10.43
C GLN A 579 8.34 13.18 10.73
N GLY A 580 7.22 12.46 10.93
CA GLY A 580 5.99 13.01 11.50
C GLY A 580 6.00 12.94 13.03
N ASP A 581 5.51 13.96 13.72
CA ASP A 581 5.51 13.99 15.18
C ASP A 581 4.41 13.14 15.84
N ASP A 582 3.36 12.77 15.10
CA ASP A 582 2.27 11.89 15.55
C ASP A 582 2.34 10.46 14.93
N ASP A 583 3.54 10.04 14.52
CA ASP A 583 3.77 8.71 13.97
C ASP A 583 3.66 7.63 15.06
N LYS A 584 2.68 6.72 14.94
CA LYS A 584 2.43 5.61 15.86
C LYS A 584 2.98 4.27 15.36
N VAL A 585 3.41 4.21 14.10
CA VAL A 585 4.05 3.03 13.51
C VAL A 585 5.54 3.03 13.85
N VAL A 586 6.24 4.13 13.54
CA VAL A 586 7.64 4.35 13.94
C VAL A 586 7.72 5.61 14.79
N PRO A 587 7.88 5.49 16.11
CA PRO A 587 7.91 6.64 17.00
C PRO A 587 9.02 7.64 16.65
N PRO A 588 8.78 8.97 16.79
CA PRO A 588 9.77 10.02 16.49
C PRO A 588 11.09 9.91 17.28
N SER A 589 11.10 9.21 18.41
CA SER A 589 12.30 8.90 19.19
C SER A 589 13.36 8.13 18.40
N GLN A 590 12.92 7.29 17.45
CA GLN A 590 13.80 6.47 16.61
C GLN A 590 14.75 7.34 15.76
N PRO A 591 14.29 8.15 14.79
CA PRO A 591 15.17 9.01 13.99
C PRO A 591 15.81 10.13 14.80
N ALA A 592 15.19 10.62 15.89
CA ALA A 592 15.80 11.61 16.77
C ALA A 592 17.09 11.10 17.45
N ALA A 593 17.13 9.82 17.81
CA ALA A 593 18.33 9.19 18.37
C ALA A 593 19.47 9.14 17.32
N VAL A 594 19.15 8.85 16.05
CA VAL A 594 20.15 8.90 14.96
C VAL A 594 20.67 10.32 14.78
N ALA A 595 19.79 11.33 14.70
CA ALA A 595 20.20 12.72 14.55
C ALA A 595 21.13 13.17 15.69
N ALA A 596 20.80 12.84 16.93
CA ALA A 596 21.63 13.17 18.09
C ALA A 596 23.03 12.54 18.02
N GLU A 597 23.13 11.31 17.57
CA GLU A 597 24.42 10.62 17.43
C GLU A 597 25.24 11.17 16.26
N LEU A 598 24.61 11.49 15.12
CA LEU A 598 25.27 12.16 13.99
C LEU A 598 25.82 13.52 14.38
N ALA A 599 25.04 14.32 15.15
CA ALA A 599 25.50 15.60 15.71
C ALA A 599 26.72 15.41 16.61
N ARG A 600 26.70 14.41 17.51
CA ARG A 600 27.82 14.09 18.38
C ARG A 600 29.09 13.73 17.61
N LYS A 601 28.96 13.04 16.48
CA LYS A 601 30.08 12.64 15.60
C LYS A 601 30.53 13.77 14.66
N GLY A 602 29.74 14.83 14.50
CA GLY A 602 29.98 15.86 13.49
C GLY A 602 29.79 15.38 12.05
N VAL A 603 28.95 14.36 11.82
CA VAL A 603 28.54 13.93 10.48
C VAL A 603 27.46 14.90 9.99
N PRO A 604 27.63 15.49 8.79
CA PRO A 604 26.63 16.41 8.24
C PRO A 604 25.26 15.74 8.12
N HIS A 605 24.24 16.32 8.69
CA HIS A 605 22.88 15.79 8.65
C HIS A 605 21.84 16.89 8.72
N LYS A 606 20.58 16.54 8.45
CA LYS A 606 19.42 17.38 8.72
C LYS A 606 18.28 16.51 9.23
N TYR A 607 17.67 16.93 10.32
CA TYR A 607 16.46 16.32 10.86
C TYR A 607 15.29 17.28 10.72
N LEU A 608 14.24 16.87 9.99
CA LEU A 608 13.01 17.61 9.79
C LEU A 608 11.86 16.86 10.47
N LEU A 609 11.26 17.52 11.47
CA LEU A 609 10.09 17.02 12.17
C LEU A 609 8.85 17.81 11.71
N PHE A 610 7.83 17.13 11.19
CA PHE A 610 6.63 17.72 10.63
C PHE A 610 5.46 17.59 11.60
N GLU A 611 4.94 18.74 12.03
CA GLU A 611 3.85 18.81 13.01
C GLU A 611 2.53 18.26 12.47
N GLY A 612 1.90 17.36 13.23
CA GLY A 612 0.63 16.72 12.92
C GLY A 612 0.68 15.77 11.73
N GLU A 613 1.87 15.32 11.32
CA GLU A 613 2.02 14.23 10.37
C GLU A 613 2.19 12.90 11.10
N GLN A 614 1.73 11.84 10.45
CA GLN A 614 1.76 10.46 10.93
C GLN A 614 2.82 9.66 10.16
N HIS A 615 2.61 8.34 10.06
CA HIS A 615 3.43 7.48 9.22
C HIS A 615 3.15 7.76 7.74
N GLY A 616 3.97 8.63 7.12
CA GLY A 616 3.74 9.23 5.80
C GLY A 616 3.12 10.65 5.88
N PHE A 617 3.56 11.53 4.97
CA PHE A 617 3.13 12.93 4.95
C PHE A 617 1.89 13.10 4.09
N ARG A 618 0.93 13.89 4.58
CA ARG A 618 -0.38 14.10 3.96
C ARG A 618 -0.70 15.56 3.71
N LYS A 619 -0.07 16.49 4.47
CA LYS A 619 -0.26 17.92 4.31
C LYS A 619 0.56 18.44 3.15
N GLU A 620 -0.05 19.25 2.29
CA GLU A 620 0.57 19.78 1.07
C GLU A 620 1.90 20.48 1.34
N GLU A 621 1.93 21.35 2.34
CA GLU A 621 3.12 22.11 2.73
C GLU A 621 4.28 21.21 3.18
N ASN A 622 3.99 20.12 3.88
CA ASN A 622 4.98 19.19 4.39
C ASN A 622 5.55 18.31 3.27
N ILE A 623 4.70 17.83 2.36
CA ILE A 623 5.13 17.07 1.18
C ILE A 623 6.05 17.92 0.30
N ALA A 624 5.68 19.18 0.05
CA ALA A 624 6.50 20.10 -0.76
C ALA A 624 7.85 20.38 -0.08
N THR A 625 7.84 20.68 1.23
CA THR A 625 9.04 20.94 2.02
C THR A 625 9.98 19.73 2.04
N ALA A 626 9.45 18.52 2.19
CA ALA A 626 10.24 17.30 2.17
C ALA A 626 10.98 17.12 0.83
N LEU A 627 10.27 17.26 -0.30
CA LEU A 627 10.85 17.11 -1.63
C LEU A 627 11.88 18.20 -1.97
N GLU A 628 11.61 19.47 -1.64
CA GLU A 628 12.58 20.56 -1.84
C GLU A 628 13.84 20.37 -1.00
N SER A 629 13.67 19.98 0.27
CA SER A 629 14.79 19.70 1.17
C SER A 629 15.66 18.55 0.67
N GLU A 630 15.03 17.49 0.15
CA GLU A 630 15.75 16.34 -0.40
C GLU A 630 16.53 16.72 -1.68
N LEU A 631 15.93 17.45 -2.60
CA LEU A 631 16.63 17.92 -3.80
C LEU A 631 17.78 18.86 -3.47
N ALA A 632 17.59 19.80 -2.53
CA ALA A 632 18.63 20.69 -2.05
C ALA A 632 19.78 19.92 -1.39
N PHE A 633 19.44 18.90 -0.61
CA PHE A 633 20.41 18.00 0.05
C PHE A 633 21.29 17.29 -0.97
N TYR A 634 20.69 16.66 -2.00
CA TYR A 634 21.45 16.01 -3.08
C TYR A 634 22.30 17.02 -3.86
N GLY A 635 21.77 18.23 -4.12
CA GLY A 635 22.53 19.31 -4.75
C GLY A 635 23.80 19.66 -3.96
N GLN A 636 23.69 19.80 -2.66
CA GLN A 636 24.83 20.10 -1.79
C GLN A 636 25.86 18.96 -1.74
N VAL A 637 25.42 17.71 -1.66
CA VAL A 637 26.33 16.55 -1.58
C VAL A 637 27.01 16.27 -2.93
N PHE A 638 26.28 16.34 -4.05
CA PHE A 638 26.79 16.05 -5.36
C PHE A 638 27.45 17.24 -6.07
N GLY A 639 27.42 18.43 -5.44
CA GLY A 639 28.11 19.61 -5.95
C GLY A 639 27.39 20.34 -7.10
N PHE A 640 26.06 20.30 -7.16
CA PHE A 640 25.28 21.08 -8.10
C PHE A 640 24.24 21.98 -7.39
N ALA A 641 23.79 23.04 -8.06
CA ALA A 641 22.75 23.94 -7.57
C ALA A 641 21.44 23.70 -8.35
N PRO A 642 20.45 23.00 -7.77
CA PRO A 642 19.18 22.78 -8.45
C PRO A 642 18.42 24.11 -8.61
N GLN A 643 17.82 24.33 -9.79
CA GLN A 643 17.07 25.56 -10.05
C GLN A 643 15.74 25.56 -9.29
N GLY A 644 15.39 26.73 -8.73
CA GLY A 644 14.10 26.97 -8.07
C GLY A 644 13.99 26.36 -6.66
N VAL A 645 15.09 25.89 -6.08
CA VAL A 645 15.11 25.31 -4.72
C VAL A 645 16.16 26.06 -3.88
N SER A 646 15.79 26.42 -2.66
CA SER A 646 16.69 27.07 -1.72
C SER A 646 17.72 26.06 -1.17
N PRO A 647 18.99 26.49 -0.96
CA PRO A 647 19.97 25.62 -0.32
C PRO A 647 19.52 25.18 1.07
N ILE A 648 19.82 23.94 1.44
CA ILE A 648 19.61 23.42 2.79
C ILE A 648 20.86 23.65 3.65
N THR A 649 20.68 23.97 4.94
CA THR A 649 21.77 24.02 5.90
C THR A 649 21.83 22.70 6.65
N LEU A 650 22.94 21.98 6.52
CA LEU A 650 23.21 20.78 7.30
C LEU A 650 23.79 21.17 8.68
N ASP A 651 23.38 20.43 9.69
CA ASP A 651 23.81 20.57 11.06
C ASP A 651 25.14 19.87 11.32
#